data_4ccb8a14e19bc9e50d6f576077e91660
#
_entry.id   4ccb8a14e19bc9e50d6f576077e91660
#
_cell.length_a   1.000
_cell.length_b   1.000
_cell.length_c   1.000
_cell.angle_alpha   90.00
_cell.angle_beta   90.00
_cell.angle_gamma   90.00
#
_symmetry.space_group_name_H-M   'P 1'
#
loop_
_entity.id
_entity.type
_entity.pdbx_description
1 polymer ?
#
loop_
_entity_poly.entity_id
_entity_poly.type
_entity_poly.pdbx_seq_one_letter_code
_entity_poly.pdbx_strand_id
1 'polypeptide(L)'
;MLIVTSTVYGKREPMNTNNVENYNERYSPERETYVIKKDGSLEAFHVQKVIDAIGKSAYRALTKFTPEEKEQICECVISHIDALESTQVPISVMHNIVENALEQVRPIVAKSYRDYRNYKQDFVRMLDDVYKKSQAIMYVGDKENSNADSALVSTKRSLIFNQLNKELYQKFFLTTEEIQACRDGYIYIHDMSARRDTMNCCLFDVAHVLSGGFEMGNIWYNEPKTLDVAFDVIGDIVLSAASQQYGGFTVPSVDLILEPYAEKSYRRALAKYERLGVAADLAEKEALADVKKEFEQGFQGWEYKFNTVASSRGDYPFITVTAGTGTGQFARMASVAMLEVRRGGQGKTGHKKPVLFPKIVFLYDENLHGPGKPLEDVFEAGVACSAKTMYPDWLSLTGKGYVASMYKKYGKIISPMGCRAFLSPWYEQGGMHPAFDGDEPVFVGRFNIGVVSLHLPMILAKARKESRDFYEVLDYYLELIRRLHIRTYAYLGEMRASTNPLAYCEGGFYGGHLKLTDKIKPVLKTATASFGITALNELQMLYNGKSLVEDGAFALEVMEHINKRVDEFKEEDGNLYAIYGTPAENLCGLQIRQFREQYGIIEGVSDRPYVSNSFHCHVSEDITPIQKQDLENRFWNLSNGGKIQYVKYPIGYNTLAIKSLIRRAMDMGFYEGVNLSLSYCDDCGHEELQMDVCPKCGSKNLTKIDRMNGYLSYSRVHGDTLSLIHISEPTR
;
A
#
# COMPACT_ATOMS: atom_id res chain seq x y z
N MET A 1 -32.49 -14.69 19.88
CA MET A 1 -32.98 -15.71 18.94
C MET A 1 -33.24 -15.00 17.61
N LEU A 2 -32.23 -14.83 16.80
CA LEU A 2 -32.33 -14.24 15.46
C LEU A 2 -32.31 -15.39 14.46
N ILE A 3 -33.47 -15.63 13.88
CA ILE A 3 -33.62 -16.51 12.74
C ILE A 3 -33.00 -15.79 11.55
N VAL A 4 -31.79 -16.18 11.15
CA VAL A 4 -31.24 -15.80 9.87
C VAL A 4 -32.00 -16.60 8.81
N THR A 5 -32.99 -15.99 8.23
CA THR A 5 -33.75 -16.55 7.11
C THR A 5 -32.81 -16.68 5.89
N SER A 6 -32.92 -17.80 5.23
CA SER A 6 -32.15 -18.33 4.10
C SER A 6 -32.22 -17.55 2.78
N THR A 7 -32.36 -16.24 2.79
CA THR A 7 -32.72 -15.44 1.60
C THR A 7 -31.53 -14.69 0.97
N VAL A 8 -30.27 -14.96 1.36
CA VAL A 8 -29.07 -14.34 0.76
C VAL A 8 -28.38 -15.26 -0.25
N TYR A 9 -28.87 -16.46 -0.47
CA TYR A 9 -28.36 -17.32 -1.54
C TYR A 9 -29.22 -17.15 -2.78
N GLY A 10 -28.64 -16.45 -3.77
CA GLY A 10 -29.19 -16.38 -5.12
C GLY A 10 -29.60 -17.76 -5.61
N LYS A 11 -30.67 -17.82 -6.41
CA LYS A 11 -31.25 -19.03 -6.99
C LYS A 11 -30.09 -19.96 -7.46
N ARG A 12 -30.06 -21.17 -6.91
CA ARG A 12 -29.21 -22.26 -7.42
C ARG A 12 -29.55 -22.40 -8.90
N GLU A 13 -28.58 -22.18 -9.78
CA GLU A 13 -28.60 -22.81 -11.08
C GLU A 13 -28.69 -24.33 -10.83
N PRO A 14 -29.54 -25.05 -11.52
CA PRO A 14 -29.62 -26.50 -11.37
C PRO A 14 -28.23 -27.05 -11.76
N MET A 15 -27.51 -27.64 -10.78
CA MET A 15 -26.32 -28.42 -11.10
C MET A 15 -26.70 -29.44 -12.14
N ASN A 16 -25.99 -29.42 -13.26
CA ASN A 16 -26.08 -30.41 -14.28
C ASN A 16 -25.74 -31.77 -13.64
N THR A 17 -26.76 -32.60 -13.40
CA THR A 17 -26.68 -33.85 -12.65
C THR A 17 -26.04 -34.99 -13.43
N ASN A 18 -25.44 -34.73 -14.58
CA ASN A 18 -24.76 -35.73 -15.40
C ASN A 18 -23.22 -35.64 -15.21
N ASN A 19 -22.70 -36.25 -14.18
CA ASN A 19 -21.37 -36.74 -13.79
C ASN A 19 -21.08 -36.42 -12.31
N VAL A 20 -21.87 -36.95 -11.39
CA VAL A 20 -21.45 -37.07 -10.00
C VAL A 20 -20.57 -38.31 -9.90
N GLU A 21 -19.26 -38.10 -9.86
CA GLU A 21 -18.31 -39.21 -9.55
C GLU A 21 -18.70 -39.77 -8.18
N ASN A 22 -19.10 -41.03 -8.14
CA ASN A 22 -19.44 -41.73 -6.92
C ASN A 22 -18.18 -42.31 -6.28
N TYR A 23 -17.56 -41.54 -5.40
CA TYR A 23 -16.33 -41.93 -4.71
C TYR A 23 -16.49 -43.19 -3.85
N ASN A 24 -17.71 -43.53 -3.38
CA ASN A 24 -17.94 -44.73 -2.61
C ASN A 24 -17.71 -46.03 -3.41
N GLU A 25 -17.79 -46.01 -4.76
CA GLU A 25 -17.52 -47.16 -5.59
C GLU A 25 -16.04 -47.40 -5.78
N ARG A 26 -15.22 -46.38 -5.63
CA ARG A 26 -13.76 -46.45 -5.82
C ARG A 26 -12.98 -46.59 -4.51
N TYR A 27 -13.50 -45.99 -3.43
CA TYR A 27 -12.82 -45.86 -2.15
C TYR A 27 -13.72 -46.33 -1.01
N SER A 28 -13.39 -47.48 -0.42
CA SER A 28 -14.06 -48.05 0.75
C SER A 28 -13.04 -48.73 1.66
N PRO A 29 -13.22 -48.70 3.01
CA PRO A 29 -12.37 -49.42 3.91
C PRO A 29 -12.42 -50.95 3.63
N GLU A 30 -11.34 -51.65 3.97
CA GLU A 30 -11.27 -53.13 3.84
C GLU A 30 -12.31 -53.85 4.71
N ARG A 31 -12.68 -53.21 5.84
CA ARG A 31 -13.70 -53.73 6.78
C ARG A 31 -14.87 -52.80 6.85
N GLU A 32 -16.08 -53.35 6.97
CA GLU A 32 -17.29 -52.57 7.19
C GLU A 32 -17.14 -51.69 8.44
N THR A 33 -17.07 -50.37 8.25
CA THR A 33 -16.72 -49.42 9.31
C THR A 33 -17.90 -48.50 9.59
N TYR A 34 -18.16 -48.23 10.88
CA TYR A 34 -19.22 -47.38 11.38
C TYR A 34 -18.67 -46.17 12.13
N VAL A 35 -19.31 -45.03 11.98
CA VAL A 35 -19.00 -43.81 12.71
C VAL A 35 -19.96 -43.64 13.89
N ILE A 36 -19.41 -43.52 15.10
CA ILE A 36 -20.17 -43.19 16.31
C ILE A 36 -20.38 -41.70 16.34
N LYS A 37 -21.63 -41.25 16.25
CA LYS A 37 -22.00 -39.83 16.29
C LYS A 37 -22.00 -39.28 17.72
N LYS A 38 -22.13 -37.94 17.84
CA LYS A 38 -22.14 -37.25 19.17
C LYS A 38 -23.30 -37.69 20.07
N ASP A 39 -24.40 -38.16 19.51
CA ASP A 39 -25.56 -38.71 20.23
C ASP A 39 -25.45 -40.21 20.51
N GLY A 40 -24.33 -40.83 20.17
CA GLY A 40 -24.06 -42.27 20.34
C GLY A 40 -24.62 -43.14 19.21
N SER A 41 -25.33 -42.62 18.23
CA SER A 41 -25.85 -43.39 17.11
C SER A 41 -24.72 -43.87 16.19
N LEU A 42 -24.92 -45.05 15.57
CA LEU A 42 -24.00 -45.63 14.60
C LEU A 42 -24.46 -45.33 13.18
N GLU A 43 -23.55 -44.89 12.33
CA GLU A 43 -23.79 -44.62 10.91
C GLU A 43 -22.68 -45.27 10.09
N ALA A 44 -23.04 -46.01 9.02
CA ALA A 44 -22.07 -46.56 8.11
C ALA A 44 -21.18 -45.50 7.50
N PHE A 45 -19.88 -45.74 7.47
CA PHE A 45 -18.91 -44.85 6.85
C PHE A 45 -19.10 -44.80 5.33
N HIS A 46 -19.14 -43.62 4.76
CA HIS A 46 -19.17 -43.36 3.33
C HIS A 46 -18.18 -42.27 3.00
N VAL A 47 -17.21 -42.54 2.15
CA VAL A 47 -16.17 -41.55 1.75
C VAL A 47 -16.77 -40.34 1.04
N GLN A 48 -17.91 -40.51 0.35
CA GLN A 48 -18.64 -39.39 -0.28
C GLN A 48 -19.01 -38.29 0.73
N LYS A 49 -19.34 -38.65 1.98
CA LYS A 49 -19.63 -37.67 3.02
C LYS A 49 -18.39 -36.86 3.42
N VAL A 50 -17.20 -37.48 3.33
CA VAL A 50 -15.92 -36.78 3.51
C VAL A 50 -15.74 -35.77 2.38
N ILE A 51 -15.89 -36.19 1.12
CA ILE A 51 -15.78 -35.34 -0.07
C ILE A 51 -16.76 -34.14 0.01
N ASP A 52 -17.99 -34.38 0.41
CA ASP A 52 -18.99 -33.32 0.57
C ASP A 52 -18.61 -32.33 1.68
N ALA A 53 -18.07 -32.82 2.80
CA ALA A 53 -17.66 -32.00 3.93
C ALA A 53 -16.43 -31.14 3.60
N ILE A 54 -15.41 -31.73 2.94
CA ILE A 54 -14.21 -31.00 2.53
C ILE A 54 -14.52 -30.02 1.38
N GLY A 55 -15.43 -30.37 0.48
CA GLY A 55 -15.92 -29.47 -0.58
C GLY A 55 -16.59 -28.21 0.00
N LYS A 56 -17.39 -28.33 1.05
CA LYS A 56 -17.97 -27.20 1.77
C LYS A 56 -16.89 -26.35 2.46
N SER A 57 -15.83 -26.97 2.96
CA SER A 57 -14.71 -26.27 3.61
C SER A 57 -13.82 -25.57 2.58
N ALA A 58 -13.59 -26.17 1.42
CA ALA A 58 -12.91 -25.55 0.30
C ALA A 58 -13.69 -24.34 -0.23
N TYR A 59 -15.01 -24.46 -0.37
CA TYR A 59 -15.87 -23.35 -0.78
C TYR A 59 -15.77 -22.15 0.20
N ARG A 60 -15.76 -22.40 1.51
CA ARG A 60 -15.55 -21.35 2.54
C ARG A 60 -14.15 -20.73 2.45
N ALA A 61 -13.14 -21.53 2.08
CA ALA A 61 -11.76 -21.05 1.84
C ALA A 61 -11.56 -20.46 0.44
N LEU A 62 -12.66 -20.27 -0.32
CA LEU A 62 -12.68 -19.73 -1.68
C LEU A 62 -11.76 -20.46 -2.66
N THR A 63 -11.66 -21.76 -2.50
CA THR A 63 -10.87 -22.66 -3.37
C THR A 63 -11.70 -23.89 -3.79
N LYS A 64 -11.16 -24.67 -4.73
CA LYS A 64 -11.73 -25.95 -5.17
C LYS A 64 -10.63 -26.99 -5.23
N PHE A 65 -10.93 -28.24 -4.93
CA PHE A 65 -10.02 -29.35 -5.13
C PHE A 65 -9.99 -29.78 -6.60
N THR A 66 -8.81 -30.20 -7.07
CA THR A 66 -8.71 -30.96 -8.32
C THR A 66 -9.19 -32.39 -8.10
N PRO A 67 -9.47 -33.16 -9.18
CA PRO A 67 -9.78 -34.58 -9.05
C PRO A 67 -8.68 -35.35 -8.33
N GLU A 68 -7.43 -35.12 -8.67
CA GLU A 68 -6.25 -35.77 -8.11
C GLU A 68 -6.10 -35.51 -6.60
N GLU A 69 -6.32 -34.28 -6.18
CA GLU A 69 -6.31 -33.91 -4.76
C GLU A 69 -7.41 -34.61 -3.95
N LYS A 70 -8.60 -34.79 -4.53
CA LYS A 70 -9.69 -35.54 -3.89
C LYS A 70 -9.35 -37.01 -3.76
N GLU A 71 -8.76 -37.61 -4.81
CA GLU A 71 -8.29 -38.99 -4.79
C GLU A 71 -7.23 -39.19 -3.70
N GLN A 72 -6.23 -38.35 -3.64
CA GLN A 72 -5.19 -38.37 -2.62
C GLN A 72 -5.76 -38.27 -1.19
N ILE A 73 -6.76 -37.41 -0.98
CA ILE A 73 -7.42 -37.27 0.33
C ILE A 73 -8.20 -38.55 0.65
N CYS A 74 -8.92 -39.15 -0.33
CA CYS A 74 -9.65 -40.39 -0.13
C CYS A 74 -8.71 -41.52 0.26
N GLU A 75 -7.61 -41.70 -0.47
CA GLU A 75 -6.59 -42.73 -0.18
C GLU A 75 -6.01 -42.58 1.22
N CYS A 76 -5.64 -41.36 1.59
CA CYS A 76 -5.10 -41.05 2.91
C CYS A 76 -6.13 -41.36 4.02
N VAL A 77 -7.38 -40.98 3.85
CA VAL A 77 -8.45 -41.23 4.84
C VAL A 77 -8.72 -42.71 4.99
N ILE A 78 -8.86 -43.46 3.87
CA ILE A 78 -9.10 -44.91 3.90
C ILE A 78 -7.93 -45.63 4.55
N SER A 79 -6.70 -45.34 4.17
CA SER A 79 -5.49 -45.94 4.76
C SER A 79 -5.42 -45.79 6.26
N HIS A 80 -5.80 -44.56 6.78
CA HIS A 80 -5.84 -44.36 8.21
C HIS A 80 -6.98 -45.10 8.92
N ILE A 81 -8.15 -45.28 8.26
CA ILE A 81 -9.27 -46.06 8.80
C ILE A 81 -8.90 -47.52 8.86
N ASP A 82 -8.27 -48.08 7.79
CA ASP A 82 -7.87 -49.49 7.75
C ASP A 82 -6.78 -49.83 8.77
N ALA A 83 -5.95 -48.84 9.12
CA ALA A 83 -4.96 -48.99 10.20
C ALA A 83 -5.55 -48.98 11.62
N LEU A 84 -6.84 -48.66 11.81
CA LEU A 84 -7.49 -48.69 13.14
C LEU A 84 -7.83 -50.13 13.52
N GLU A 85 -7.65 -50.49 14.79
CA GLU A 85 -8.04 -51.79 15.33
C GLU A 85 -9.58 -51.98 15.40
N SER A 86 -10.31 -50.89 15.57
CA SER A 86 -11.77 -50.88 15.75
C SER A 86 -12.51 -50.52 14.47
N THR A 87 -13.58 -51.25 14.17
CA THR A 87 -14.55 -50.94 13.10
C THR A 87 -15.58 -49.88 13.49
N GLN A 88 -15.60 -49.46 14.78
CA GLN A 88 -16.45 -48.39 15.26
C GLN A 88 -15.59 -47.16 15.61
N VAL A 89 -15.64 -46.13 14.79
CA VAL A 89 -14.77 -44.95 14.88
C VAL A 89 -15.55 -43.77 15.44
N PRO A 90 -15.16 -43.20 16.58
CA PRO A 90 -15.77 -41.96 17.09
C PRO A 90 -15.65 -40.85 16.08
N ILE A 91 -16.69 -40.02 15.96
CA ILE A 91 -16.73 -38.88 15.04
C ILE A 91 -15.57 -37.89 15.28
N SER A 92 -15.07 -37.78 16.51
CA SER A 92 -13.90 -36.96 16.83
C SER A 92 -12.61 -37.49 16.21
N VAL A 93 -12.43 -38.83 16.20
CA VAL A 93 -11.29 -39.50 15.56
C VAL A 93 -11.39 -39.32 14.03
N MET A 94 -12.58 -39.54 13.48
CA MET A 94 -12.85 -39.33 12.05
C MET A 94 -12.49 -37.90 11.61
N HIS A 95 -12.89 -36.91 12.38
CA HIS A 95 -12.51 -35.52 12.08
C HIS A 95 -11.01 -35.29 12.08
N ASN A 96 -10.26 -35.90 13.00
CA ASN A 96 -8.80 -35.77 13.04
C ASN A 96 -8.14 -36.46 11.82
N ILE A 97 -8.64 -37.61 11.39
CA ILE A 97 -8.14 -38.30 10.18
C ILE A 97 -8.34 -37.42 8.94
N VAL A 98 -9.53 -36.87 8.76
CA VAL A 98 -9.83 -35.98 7.62
C VAL A 98 -9.00 -34.69 7.69
N GLU A 99 -8.84 -34.12 8.86
CA GLU A 99 -8.03 -32.92 9.06
C GLU A 99 -6.55 -33.16 8.71
N ASN A 100 -5.97 -34.29 9.15
CA ASN A 100 -4.59 -34.65 8.83
C ASN A 100 -4.39 -34.88 7.31
N ALA A 101 -5.35 -35.52 6.63
CA ALA A 101 -5.30 -35.66 5.19
C ALA A 101 -5.36 -34.32 4.47
N LEU A 102 -6.19 -33.39 4.94
CA LEU A 102 -6.29 -32.04 4.41
C LEU A 102 -5.02 -31.22 4.65
N GLU A 103 -4.36 -31.34 5.81
CA GLU A 103 -3.10 -30.63 6.09
C GLU A 103 -2.00 -31.01 5.10
N GLN A 104 -1.95 -32.29 4.65
CA GLN A 104 -0.97 -32.75 3.67
C GLN A 104 -1.25 -32.23 2.25
N VAL A 105 -2.53 -32.10 1.87
CA VAL A 105 -2.92 -31.76 0.50
C VAL A 105 -3.21 -30.25 0.35
N ARG A 106 -3.94 -29.66 1.31
CA ARG A 106 -4.39 -28.27 1.21
C ARG A 106 -4.59 -27.63 2.60
N PRO A 107 -3.52 -27.12 3.25
CA PRO A 107 -3.56 -26.63 4.64
C PRO A 107 -4.62 -25.55 4.90
N ILE A 108 -4.91 -24.67 3.91
CA ILE A 108 -5.94 -23.64 4.06
C ILE A 108 -7.35 -24.25 4.21
N VAL A 109 -7.62 -25.39 3.55
CA VAL A 109 -8.90 -26.08 3.68
C VAL A 109 -8.94 -26.91 4.97
N ALA A 110 -7.80 -27.46 5.43
CA ALA A 110 -7.70 -28.10 6.75
C ALA A 110 -8.08 -27.13 7.86
N LYS A 111 -7.54 -25.91 7.81
CA LYS A 111 -7.92 -24.84 8.76
C LYS A 111 -9.42 -24.53 8.67
N SER A 112 -9.96 -24.33 7.48
CA SER A 112 -11.41 -24.06 7.31
C SER A 112 -12.29 -25.21 7.84
N TYR A 113 -11.84 -26.46 7.70
CA TYR A 113 -12.52 -27.62 8.21
C TYR A 113 -12.51 -27.67 9.76
N ARG A 114 -11.35 -27.45 10.36
CA ARG A 114 -11.15 -27.35 11.81
C ARG A 114 -11.98 -26.23 12.43
N ASP A 115 -11.93 -25.03 11.83
CA ASP A 115 -12.65 -23.84 12.27
C ASP A 115 -14.17 -24.07 12.25
N TYR A 116 -14.71 -24.77 11.25
CA TYR A 116 -16.13 -25.11 11.22
C TYR A 116 -16.53 -26.10 12.34
N ARG A 117 -15.67 -27.06 12.65
CA ARG A 117 -15.88 -28.00 13.77
C ARG A 117 -15.95 -27.28 15.11
N ASN A 118 -15.10 -26.29 15.31
CA ASN A 118 -14.98 -25.53 16.56
C ASN A 118 -15.82 -24.23 16.54
N TYR A 119 -16.60 -24.03 15.48
CA TYR A 119 -17.29 -22.80 15.11
C TYR A 119 -17.94 -22.04 16.28
N LYS A 120 -18.67 -22.71 17.17
CA LYS A 120 -19.37 -22.03 18.25
C LYS A 120 -18.43 -21.37 19.24
N GLN A 121 -17.40 -22.06 19.69
CA GLN A 121 -16.45 -21.53 20.68
C GLN A 121 -15.57 -20.45 20.08
N ASP A 122 -15.04 -20.68 18.87
CA ASP A 122 -14.16 -19.73 18.19
C ASP A 122 -14.91 -18.48 17.76
N PHE A 123 -16.16 -18.61 17.34
CA PHE A 123 -16.99 -17.48 16.95
C PHE A 123 -17.34 -16.59 18.14
N VAL A 124 -17.70 -17.18 19.29
CA VAL A 124 -17.95 -16.42 20.52
C VAL A 124 -16.68 -15.70 20.97
N ARG A 125 -15.53 -16.36 20.95
CA ARG A 125 -14.25 -15.74 21.31
C ARG A 125 -13.90 -14.59 20.36
N MET A 126 -14.01 -14.79 19.06
CA MET A 126 -13.80 -13.74 18.04
C MET A 126 -14.70 -12.53 18.27
N LEU A 127 -16.00 -12.75 18.55
CA LEU A 127 -16.94 -11.65 18.82
C LEU A 127 -16.58 -10.94 20.14
N ASP A 128 -16.14 -11.64 21.15
CA ASP A 128 -15.71 -11.04 22.44
C ASP A 128 -14.47 -10.17 22.24
N ASP A 129 -13.50 -10.63 21.44
CA ASP A 129 -12.31 -9.85 21.09
C ASP A 129 -12.66 -8.60 20.28
N VAL A 130 -13.52 -8.73 19.26
CA VAL A 130 -14.04 -7.59 18.49
C VAL A 130 -14.78 -6.62 19.41
N TYR A 131 -15.63 -7.13 20.32
CA TYR A 131 -16.36 -6.29 21.26
C TYR A 131 -15.42 -5.50 22.18
N LYS A 132 -14.45 -6.15 22.82
CA LYS A 132 -13.47 -5.49 23.70
C LYS A 132 -12.68 -4.40 23.01
N LYS A 133 -12.16 -4.69 21.78
CA LYS A 133 -11.44 -3.71 20.96
C LYS A 133 -12.35 -2.57 20.51
N SER A 134 -13.60 -2.89 20.13
CA SER A 134 -14.59 -1.87 19.76
C SER A 134 -14.90 -0.91 20.89
N GLN A 135 -15.01 -1.41 22.13
CA GLN A 135 -15.19 -0.57 23.32
C GLN A 135 -13.98 0.38 23.50
N ALA A 136 -12.76 -0.12 23.36
CA ALA A 136 -11.56 0.72 23.45
C ALA A 136 -11.56 1.82 22.38
N ILE A 137 -11.87 1.49 21.12
CA ILE A 137 -11.97 2.46 20.02
C ILE A 137 -13.05 3.53 20.30
N MET A 138 -14.22 3.12 20.78
CA MET A 138 -15.32 4.05 21.06
C MET A 138 -14.98 5.08 22.14
N TYR A 139 -14.27 4.67 23.20
CA TYR A 139 -13.99 5.54 24.35
C TYR A 139 -12.63 6.23 24.30
N VAL A 140 -11.59 5.57 23.79
CA VAL A 140 -10.21 6.07 23.81
C VAL A 140 -9.74 6.54 22.42
N GLY A 141 -10.38 6.07 21.35
CA GLY A 141 -9.93 6.22 19.99
C GLY A 141 -8.82 5.23 19.62
N ASP A 142 -8.39 5.28 18.36
CA ASP A 142 -7.27 4.49 17.88
C ASP A 142 -6.03 5.38 17.75
N LYS A 143 -4.93 4.93 18.35
CA LYS A 143 -3.64 5.61 18.32
C LYS A 143 -2.71 5.03 17.23
N GLU A 144 -3.13 3.97 16.55
CA GLU A 144 -2.31 3.28 15.54
C GLU A 144 -2.35 3.96 14.17
N ASN A 145 -3.34 4.82 13.91
CA ASN A 145 -3.49 5.49 12.62
C ASN A 145 -3.33 7.01 12.75
N SER A 146 -2.15 7.52 12.40
CA SER A 146 -1.81 8.95 12.48
C SER A 146 -2.57 9.83 11.47
N ASN A 147 -3.14 9.23 10.42
CA ASN A 147 -3.85 9.94 9.35
C ASN A 147 -5.38 9.94 9.51
N ALA A 148 -5.88 9.44 10.64
CA ALA A 148 -7.30 9.44 10.96
C ALA A 148 -7.59 10.26 12.22
N ASP A 149 -8.61 11.10 12.17
CA ASP A 149 -9.14 11.76 13.37
C ASP A 149 -10.09 10.80 14.10
N SER A 150 -9.56 10.07 15.07
CA SER A 150 -10.31 9.05 15.82
C SER A 150 -11.47 9.63 16.67
N ALA A 151 -11.61 10.95 16.76
CA ALA A 151 -12.76 11.57 17.38
C ALA A 151 -14.02 11.53 16.50
N LEU A 152 -13.84 11.50 15.18
CA LEU A 152 -14.95 11.51 14.23
C LEU A 152 -15.74 10.19 14.25
N VAL A 153 -17.07 10.30 14.12
CA VAL A 153 -17.98 9.11 14.10
C VAL A 153 -17.68 8.20 12.92
N SER A 154 -17.42 8.75 11.74
CA SER A 154 -17.05 7.97 10.54
C SER A 154 -15.78 7.19 10.75
N THR A 155 -14.76 7.79 11.35
CA THR A 155 -13.49 7.14 11.67
C THR A 155 -13.68 6.01 12.67
N LYS A 156 -14.43 6.22 13.76
CA LYS A 156 -14.74 5.17 14.75
C LYS A 156 -15.44 3.97 14.13
N ARG A 157 -16.44 4.21 13.26
CA ARG A 157 -17.12 3.13 12.54
C ARG A 157 -16.17 2.33 11.67
N SER A 158 -15.32 3.01 10.92
CA SER A 158 -14.33 2.38 10.05
C SER A 158 -13.32 1.54 10.85
N LEU A 159 -12.81 2.04 11.96
CA LEU A 159 -11.87 1.33 12.83
C LEU A 159 -12.48 0.04 13.39
N ILE A 160 -13.76 0.07 13.82
CA ILE A 160 -14.47 -1.13 14.30
C ILE A 160 -14.64 -2.13 13.15
N PHE A 161 -15.03 -1.67 11.97
CA PHE A 161 -15.16 -2.51 10.78
C PHE A 161 -13.83 -3.13 10.35
N ASN A 162 -12.76 -2.35 10.40
CA ASN A 162 -11.40 -2.80 10.12
C ASN A 162 -10.96 -3.90 11.10
N GLN A 163 -11.28 -3.76 12.40
CA GLN A 163 -10.99 -4.81 13.37
C GLN A 163 -11.72 -6.11 13.05
N LEU A 164 -13.01 -6.03 12.72
CA LEU A 164 -13.78 -7.22 12.29
C LEU A 164 -13.18 -7.86 11.03
N ASN A 165 -12.84 -7.06 10.02
CA ASN A 165 -12.22 -7.57 8.79
C ASN A 165 -10.87 -8.23 9.04
N LYS A 166 -10.05 -7.68 9.93
CA LYS A 166 -8.75 -8.27 10.32
C LYS A 166 -8.94 -9.67 10.91
N GLU A 167 -9.90 -9.83 11.84
CA GLU A 167 -10.20 -11.13 12.44
C GLU A 167 -10.73 -12.14 11.39
N LEU A 168 -11.60 -11.67 10.48
CA LEU A 168 -12.11 -12.50 9.39
C LEU A 168 -10.99 -12.91 8.41
N TYR A 169 -10.09 -11.99 8.08
CA TYR A 169 -8.95 -12.29 7.21
C TYR A 169 -8.02 -13.33 7.83
N GLN A 170 -7.65 -13.16 9.10
CA GLN A 170 -6.82 -14.13 9.82
C GLN A 170 -7.50 -15.51 9.89
N LYS A 171 -8.81 -15.53 10.17
CA LYS A 171 -9.52 -16.78 10.39
C LYS A 171 -9.77 -17.56 9.10
N PHE A 172 -10.15 -16.90 8.02
CA PHE A 172 -10.63 -17.56 6.81
C PHE A 172 -9.65 -17.55 5.63
N PHE A 173 -8.65 -16.70 5.65
CA PHE A 173 -7.72 -16.55 4.55
C PHE A 173 -6.30 -17.03 4.87
N LEU A 174 -5.81 -16.83 6.09
CA LEU A 174 -4.46 -17.22 6.47
C LEU A 174 -4.40 -18.68 6.94
N THR A 175 -3.27 -19.33 6.64
CA THR A 175 -2.93 -20.66 7.18
C THR A 175 -2.48 -20.53 8.65
N THR A 176 -2.46 -21.64 9.36
CA THR A 176 -1.93 -21.68 10.75
C THR A 176 -0.46 -21.25 10.80
N GLU A 177 0.33 -21.68 9.80
CA GLU A 177 1.74 -21.33 9.64
C GLU A 177 1.96 -19.82 9.47
N GLU A 178 1.17 -19.18 8.59
CA GLU A 178 1.22 -17.72 8.38
C GLU A 178 0.80 -16.93 9.62
N ILE A 179 -0.24 -17.36 10.32
CA ILE A 179 -0.67 -16.74 11.58
C ILE A 179 0.43 -16.84 12.64
N GLN A 180 1.08 -18.02 12.75
CA GLN A 180 2.16 -18.23 13.71
C GLN A 180 3.37 -17.36 13.36
N ALA A 181 3.79 -17.31 12.07
CA ALA A 181 4.89 -16.49 11.61
C ALA A 181 4.66 -14.98 11.87
N CYS A 182 3.41 -14.50 11.73
CA CYS A 182 3.04 -13.13 12.08
C CYS A 182 3.06 -12.88 13.60
N ARG A 183 2.53 -13.82 14.38
CA ARG A 183 2.49 -13.72 15.85
C ARG A 183 3.90 -13.71 16.44
N ASP A 184 4.75 -14.58 15.94
CA ASP A 184 6.13 -14.69 16.37
C ASP A 184 7.00 -13.53 15.86
N GLY A 185 6.53 -12.78 14.85
CA GLY A 185 7.20 -11.57 14.35
C GLY A 185 8.24 -11.81 13.28
N TYR A 186 8.25 -12.96 12.61
CA TYR A 186 9.15 -13.23 11.47
C TYR A 186 8.68 -12.52 10.20
N ILE A 187 7.36 -12.46 9.99
CA ILE A 187 6.72 -11.73 8.91
C ILE A 187 5.64 -10.77 9.44
N TYR A 188 5.34 -9.75 8.65
CA TYR A 188 4.23 -8.84 8.92
C TYR A 188 3.41 -8.63 7.66
N ILE A 189 2.12 -8.96 7.72
CA ILE A 189 1.17 -8.74 6.63
C ILE A 189 0.56 -7.35 6.83
N HIS A 190 0.89 -6.42 5.93
CA HIS A 190 0.37 -5.07 5.99
C HIS A 190 -1.13 -5.04 5.66
N ASP A 191 -1.85 -4.14 6.31
CA ASP A 191 -3.25 -3.79 6.00
C ASP A 191 -4.21 -5.00 5.97
N MET A 192 -4.06 -5.95 6.91
CA MET A 192 -4.89 -7.16 6.97
C MET A 192 -6.39 -6.88 6.95
N SER A 193 -6.82 -5.73 7.51
CA SER A 193 -8.22 -5.33 7.56
C SER A 193 -8.83 -5.01 6.19
N ALA A 194 -7.98 -4.69 5.20
CA ALA A 194 -8.42 -4.24 3.88
C ALA A 194 -8.04 -5.19 2.73
N ARG A 195 -7.11 -6.15 2.97
CA ARG A 195 -6.59 -7.03 1.92
C ARG A 195 -7.60 -8.03 1.32
N ARG A 196 -8.74 -8.21 1.98
CA ARG A 196 -9.72 -9.21 1.58
C ARG A 196 -10.46 -8.85 0.31
N ASP A 197 -10.71 -7.58 0.04
CA ASP A 197 -11.66 -7.15 -0.95
C ASP A 197 -11.23 -5.92 -1.77
N THR A 198 -9.98 -5.46 -1.63
CA THR A 198 -9.52 -4.30 -2.38
C THR A 198 -8.00 -4.30 -2.64
N MET A 199 -7.55 -3.33 -3.44
CA MET A 199 -6.17 -3.13 -3.85
C MET A 199 -5.43 -2.18 -2.90
N ASN A 200 -4.09 -2.21 -2.96
CA ASN A 200 -3.25 -1.30 -2.19
C ASN A 200 -3.08 0.04 -2.93
N CYS A 201 -1.92 0.30 -3.49
CA CYS A 201 -1.57 1.56 -4.15
C CYS A 201 -1.72 1.48 -5.67
N CYS A 202 -2.01 2.62 -6.33
CA CYS A 202 -2.13 2.65 -7.78
C CYS A 202 -1.53 3.92 -8.43
N LEU A 203 -1.24 3.80 -9.73
CA LEU A 203 -1.09 4.91 -10.67
C LEU A 203 -2.35 4.96 -11.52
N PHE A 204 -3.29 5.80 -11.16
CA PHE A 204 -4.61 5.82 -11.80
C PHE A 204 -4.59 6.65 -13.09
N ASP A 205 -5.12 6.11 -14.18
CA ASP A 205 -5.18 6.80 -15.47
C ASP A 205 -6.40 7.72 -15.56
N VAL A 206 -6.27 8.89 -14.94
CA VAL A 206 -7.32 9.93 -14.97
C VAL A 206 -7.51 10.48 -16.39
N ALA A 207 -6.44 10.62 -17.17
CA ALA A 207 -6.52 11.14 -18.54
C ALA A 207 -7.40 10.25 -19.41
N HIS A 208 -7.24 8.94 -19.30
CA HIS A 208 -8.05 7.98 -20.04
C HIS A 208 -9.52 8.03 -19.61
N VAL A 209 -9.80 8.03 -18.31
CA VAL A 209 -11.19 8.10 -17.80
C VAL A 209 -11.90 9.37 -18.25
N LEU A 210 -11.21 10.53 -18.29
CA LEU A 210 -11.80 11.80 -18.73
C LEU A 210 -12.12 11.85 -20.24
N SER A 211 -11.33 11.13 -21.04
CA SER A 211 -11.39 11.20 -22.50
C SER A 211 -12.72 10.66 -23.03
N GLY A 212 -13.52 11.52 -23.65
CA GLY A 212 -14.82 11.16 -24.22
C GLY A 212 -15.97 11.04 -23.23
N GLY A 213 -15.71 11.20 -21.94
CA GLY A 213 -16.70 11.02 -20.84
C GLY A 213 -16.76 9.60 -20.30
N PHE A 214 -17.42 9.42 -19.15
CA PHE A 214 -17.48 8.17 -18.40
C PHE A 214 -18.75 8.09 -17.53
N GLU A 215 -19.08 6.89 -17.04
CA GLU A 215 -20.19 6.68 -16.10
C GLU A 215 -19.67 6.58 -14.65
N MET A 216 -20.28 7.33 -13.74
CA MET A 216 -20.03 7.22 -12.30
C MET A 216 -21.33 7.44 -11.52
N GLY A 217 -21.65 6.51 -10.61
CA GLY A 217 -22.86 6.61 -9.78
C GLY A 217 -24.16 6.64 -10.57
N ASN A 218 -24.26 5.91 -11.68
CA ASN A 218 -25.40 5.90 -12.63
C ASN A 218 -25.64 7.25 -13.33
N ILE A 219 -24.62 8.11 -13.40
CA ILE A 219 -24.67 9.39 -14.10
C ILE A 219 -23.54 9.42 -15.13
N TRP A 220 -23.87 9.86 -16.34
CA TRP A 220 -22.87 10.10 -17.37
C TRP A 220 -22.20 11.45 -17.15
N TYR A 221 -20.87 11.44 -16.99
CA TYR A 221 -20.03 12.63 -16.93
C TYR A 221 -19.47 12.92 -18.31
N ASN A 222 -19.83 14.07 -18.88
CA ASN A 222 -19.24 14.51 -20.14
C ASN A 222 -17.78 14.98 -19.90
N GLU A 223 -16.93 14.82 -20.91
CA GLU A 223 -15.59 15.39 -20.89
C GLU A 223 -15.61 16.89 -20.55
N PRO A 224 -14.80 17.40 -19.62
CA PRO A 224 -14.79 18.81 -19.22
C PRO A 224 -14.46 19.73 -20.41
N LYS A 225 -15.14 20.87 -20.46
CA LYS A 225 -14.94 21.91 -21.48
C LYS A 225 -14.12 23.09 -20.97
N THR A 226 -13.77 23.12 -19.69
CA THR A 226 -13.05 24.19 -19.03
C THR A 226 -12.19 23.64 -17.91
N LEU A 227 -11.20 24.40 -17.48
CA LEU A 227 -10.23 23.99 -16.47
C LEU A 227 -10.89 23.84 -15.08
N ASP A 228 -11.76 24.79 -14.69
CA ASP A 228 -12.50 24.74 -13.44
C ASP A 228 -13.34 23.48 -13.29
N VAL A 229 -14.08 23.09 -14.35
CA VAL A 229 -14.87 21.85 -14.38
C VAL A 229 -13.94 20.62 -14.37
N ALA A 230 -12.76 20.68 -15.04
CA ALA A 230 -11.80 19.60 -15.01
C ALA A 230 -11.29 19.33 -13.58
N PHE A 231 -10.97 20.37 -12.81
CA PHE A 231 -10.59 20.24 -11.41
C PHE A 231 -11.67 19.56 -10.56
N ASP A 232 -12.93 19.94 -10.73
CA ASP A 232 -14.04 19.36 -10.00
C ASP A 232 -14.26 17.88 -10.34
N VAL A 233 -14.33 17.56 -11.64
CA VAL A 233 -14.55 16.18 -12.12
C VAL A 233 -13.38 15.27 -11.74
N ILE A 234 -12.13 15.70 -11.87
CA ILE A 234 -10.97 14.94 -11.40
C ILE A 234 -11.05 14.72 -9.89
N GLY A 235 -11.42 15.73 -9.14
CA GLY A 235 -11.62 15.60 -7.69
C GLY A 235 -12.66 14.53 -7.33
N ASP A 236 -13.77 14.45 -8.07
CA ASP A 236 -14.82 13.45 -7.87
C ASP A 236 -14.35 12.03 -8.25
N ILE A 237 -13.64 11.88 -9.39
CA ILE A 237 -13.01 10.61 -9.79
C ILE A 237 -12.07 10.12 -8.69
N VAL A 238 -11.17 10.99 -8.23
CA VAL A 238 -10.15 10.67 -7.22
C VAL A 238 -10.80 10.22 -5.92
N LEU A 239 -11.77 10.96 -5.40
CA LEU A 239 -12.46 10.60 -4.16
C LEU A 239 -13.28 9.32 -4.29
N SER A 240 -13.97 9.12 -5.42
CA SER A 240 -14.76 7.90 -5.67
C SER A 240 -13.86 6.68 -5.81
N ALA A 241 -12.84 6.72 -6.67
CA ALA A 241 -11.97 5.58 -6.92
C ALA A 241 -11.06 5.27 -5.71
N ALA A 242 -10.49 6.30 -5.04
CA ALA A 242 -9.65 6.11 -3.86
C ALA A 242 -10.43 5.52 -2.68
N SER A 243 -11.74 5.75 -2.57
CA SER A 243 -12.55 5.14 -1.52
C SER A 243 -12.74 3.63 -1.69
N GLN A 244 -12.42 3.07 -2.86
CA GLN A 244 -12.51 1.65 -3.17
C GLN A 244 -11.16 0.93 -3.01
N GLN A 245 -10.13 1.58 -2.46
CA GLN A 245 -8.81 1.00 -2.17
C GLN A 245 -8.31 1.46 -0.81
N TYR A 246 -7.27 0.81 -0.26
CA TYR A 246 -6.76 1.15 1.07
C TYR A 246 -5.42 1.88 1.07
N GLY A 247 -4.64 1.79 0.00
CA GLY A 247 -3.34 2.43 -0.13
C GLY A 247 -3.38 3.78 -0.85
N GLY A 248 -2.20 4.24 -1.28
CA GLY A 248 -2.05 5.52 -1.96
C GLY A 248 -2.62 5.54 -3.37
N PHE A 249 -3.29 6.63 -3.69
CA PHE A 249 -3.84 6.90 -5.01
C PHE A 249 -3.02 7.99 -5.69
N THR A 250 -2.33 7.64 -6.77
CA THR A 250 -1.47 8.60 -7.49
C THR A 250 -2.08 8.97 -8.83
N VAL A 251 -2.19 10.27 -9.06
CA VAL A 251 -2.51 10.87 -10.37
C VAL A 251 -1.19 11.34 -11.00
N PRO A 252 -0.66 10.63 -11.99
CA PRO A 252 0.62 10.99 -12.62
C PRO A 252 0.47 12.17 -13.56
N SER A 253 1.48 13.04 -13.61
CA SER A 253 1.64 14.14 -14.59
C SER A 253 0.41 15.05 -14.70
N VAL A 254 -0.05 15.59 -13.57
CA VAL A 254 -1.26 16.43 -13.53
C VAL A 254 -1.13 17.71 -14.35
N ASP A 255 0.07 18.24 -14.52
CA ASP A 255 0.38 19.36 -15.40
C ASP A 255 -0.01 19.07 -16.85
N LEU A 256 0.31 17.90 -17.36
CA LEU A 256 -0.06 17.44 -18.70
C LEU A 256 -1.55 17.11 -18.81
N ILE A 257 -2.14 16.52 -17.78
CA ILE A 257 -3.58 16.20 -17.75
C ILE A 257 -4.43 17.46 -17.82
N LEU A 258 -4.03 18.53 -17.11
CA LEU A 258 -4.79 19.78 -17.03
C LEU A 258 -4.55 20.72 -18.25
N GLU A 259 -3.44 20.59 -18.95
CA GLU A 259 -3.06 21.45 -20.06
C GLU A 259 -4.14 21.61 -21.15
N PRO A 260 -4.77 20.55 -21.69
CA PRO A 260 -5.80 20.70 -22.73
C PRO A 260 -7.07 21.42 -22.24
N TYR A 261 -7.39 21.30 -20.96
CA TYR A 261 -8.53 22.01 -20.38
C TYR A 261 -8.23 23.48 -20.11
N ALA A 262 -6.99 23.79 -19.73
CA ALA A 262 -6.51 25.16 -19.62
C ALA A 262 -6.52 25.89 -20.98
N GLU A 263 -6.13 25.20 -22.05
CA GLU A 263 -6.22 25.71 -23.40
C GLU A 263 -7.68 26.02 -23.81
N LYS A 264 -8.61 25.13 -23.48
CA LYS A 264 -10.05 25.36 -23.72
C LYS A 264 -10.55 26.58 -22.94
N SER A 265 -10.17 26.75 -21.67
CA SER A 265 -10.49 27.92 -20.85
C SER A 265 -9.90 29.20 -21.42
N TYR A 266 -8.64 29.17 -21.83
CA TYR A 266 -7.95 30.28 -22.46
C TYR A 266 -8.69 30.77 -23.73
N ARG A 267 -8.98 29.84 -24.65
CA ARG A 267 -9.71 30.19 -25.89
C ARG A 267 -11.09 30.77 -25.59
N ARG A 268 -11.79 30.26 -24.58
CA ARG A 268 -13.09 30.80 -24.14
C ARG A 268 -12.96 32.23 -23.61
N ALA A 269 -11.95 32.47 -22.77
CA ALA A 269 -11.68 33.80 -22.20
C ALA A 269 -11.26 34.78 -23.27
N LEU A 270 -10.36 34.41 -24.18
CA LEU A 270 -9.91 35.24 -25.29
C LEU A 270 -11.08 35.68 -26.19
N ALA A 271 -11.91 34.73 -26.61
CA ALA A 271 -13.10 35.03 -27.45
C ALA A 271 -14.11 35.93 -26.71
N LYS A 272 -14.20 35.85 -25.38
CA LYS A 272 -15.02 36.76 -24.57
C LYS A 272 -14.47 38.20 -24.64
N TYR A 273 -13.15 38.38 -24.45
CA TYR A 273 -12.52 39.72 -24.46
C TYR A 273 -12.53 40.34 -25.86
N GLU A 274 -12.28 39.58 -26.92
CA GLU A 274 -12.41 40.01 -28.32
C GLU A 274 -13.82 40.50 -28.61
N ARG A 275 -14.85 39.74 -28.22
CA ARG A 275 -16.26 40.13 -28.38
C ARG A 275 -16.61 41.43 -27.61
N LEU A 276 -15.94 41.71 -26.52
CA LEU A 276 -16.08 42.95 -25.77
C LEU A 276 -15.28 44.14 -26.32
N GLY A 277 -14.55 43.93 -27.41
CA GLY A 277 -13.76 44.97 -28.08
C GLY A 277 -12.47 45.34 -27.36
N VAL A 278 -11.94 44.45 -26.51
CA VAL A 278 -10.64 44.64 -25.87
C VAL A 278 -9.52 44.50 -26.88
N ALA A 279 -8.49 45.37 -26.81
CA ALA A 279 -7.32 45.28 -27.70
C ALA A 279 -6.64 43.90 -27.57
N ALA A 280 -6.12 43.36 -28.68
CA ALA A 280 -5.68 41.95 -28.76
C ALA A 280 -4.61 41.60 -27.72
N ASP A 281 -3.58 42.42 -27.54
CA ASP A 281 -2.52 42.24 -26.55
C ASP A 281 -3.03 42.24 -25.13
N LEU A 282 -4.01 43.09 -24.80
CA LEU A 282 -4.66 43.12 -23.50
C LEU A 282 -5.61 41.94 -23.32
N ALA A 283 -6.33 41.55 -24.38
CA ALA A 283 -7.23 40.38 -24.35
C ALA A 283 -6.45 39.08 -24.06
N GLU A 284 -5.31 38.89 -24.73
CA GLU A 284 -4.42 37.75 -24.45
C GLU A 284 -3.91 37.75 -23.00
N LYS A 285 -3.43 38.91 -22.53
CA LYS A 285 -2.94 39.07 -21.15
C LYS A 285 -4.02 38.76 -20.09
N GLU A 286 -5.21 39.28 -20.26
CA GLU A 286 -6.33 39.04 -19.34
C GLU A 286 -6.82 37.60 -19.42
N ALA A 287 -6.85 36.98 -20.63
CA ALA A 287 -7.20 35.57 -20.77
C ALA A 287 -6.20 34.63 -20.07
N LEU A 288 -4.89 34.94 -20.15
CA LEU A 288 -3.87 34.21 -19.38
C LEU A 288 -4.01 34.39 -17.87
N ALA A 289 -4.35 35.60 -17.43
CA ALA A 289 -4.58 35.89 -16.01
C ALA A 289 -5.81 35.13 -15.48
N ASP A 290 -6.88 35.02 -16.28
CA ASP A 290 -8.07 34.22 -15.94
C ASP A 290 -7.69 32.74 -15.75
N VAL A 291 -6.95 32.16 -16.68
CA VAL A 291 -6.50 30.75 -16.59
C VAL A 291 -5.57 30.52 -15.40
N LYS A 292 -4.63 31.45 -15.13
CA LYS A 292 -3.77 31.36 -13.95
C LYS A 292 -4.61 31.32 -12.68
N LYS A 293 -5.64 32.16 -12.59
CA LYS A 293 -6.55 32.19 -11.44
C LYS A 293 -7.38 30.90 -11.34
N GLU A 294 -7.83 30.33 -12.45
CA GLU A 294 -8.51 29.03 -12.44
C GLU A 294 -7.59 27.94 -11.87
N PHE A 295 -6.29 27.89 -12.25
CA PHE A 295 -5.32 26.98 -11.66
C PHE A 295 -5.14 27.18 -10.15
N GLU A 296 -4.93 28.42 -9.70
CA GLU A 296 -4.75 28.75 -8.29
C GLU A 296 -5.96 28.30 -7.45
N GLN A 297 -7.17 28.58 -7.92
CA GLN A 297 -8.41 28.19 -7.25
C GLN A 297 -8.65 26.68 -7.32
N GLY A 298 -8.35 26.04 -8.44
CA GLY A 298 -8.49 24.60 -8.61
C GLY A 298 -7.57 23.81 -7.67
N PHE A 299 -6.29 24.18 -7.60
CA PHE A 299 -5.35 23.53 -6.65
C PHE A 299 -5.71 23.82 -5.19
N GLN A 300 -6.16 25.03 -4.87
CA GLN A 300 -6.67 25.33 -3.54
C GLN A 300 -7.90 24.46 -3.21
N GLY A 301 -8.80 24.28 -4.16
CA GLY A 301 -9.96 23.41 -4.03
C GLY A 301 -9.56 21.95 -3.77
N TRP A 302 -8.53 21.43 -4.44
CA TRP A 302 -7.98 20.09 -4.16
C TRP A 302 -7.35 20.00 -2.77
N GLU A 303 -6.63 21.03 -2.33
CA GLU A 303 -6.08 21.06 -0.97
C GLU A 303 -7.18 21.01 0.10
N TYR A 304 -8.33 21.62 -0.11
CA TYR A 304 -9.47 21.48 0.80
C TYR A 304 -10.11 20.09 0.68
N LYS A 305 -10.41 19.66 -0.54
CA LYS A 305 -11.11 18.40 -0.83
C LYS A 305 -10.35 17.17 -0.29
N PHE A 306 -9.03 17.13 -0.45
CA PHE A 306 -8.20 15.97 -0.07
C PHE A 306 -7.72 15.99 1.40
N ASN A 307 -7.90 17.09 2.12
CA ASN A 307 -7.62 17.18 3.57
C ASN A 307 -8.89 17.14 4.43
N THR A 308 -9.98 16.62 3.88
CA THR A 308 -11.26 16.47 4.56
C THR A 308 -11.69 15.01 4.52
N VAL A 309 -12.20 14.48 5.65
CA VAL A 309 -12.84 13.18 5.69
C VAL A 309 -14.17 13.28 4.96
N ALA A 310 -14.16 13.00 3.66
CA ALA A 310 -15.33 13.22 2.78
C ALA A 310 -16.22 11.98 2.62
N SER A 311 -15.84 10.83 3.18
CA SER A 311 -16.56 9.58 3.03
C SER A 311 -16.77 8.86 4.36
N SER A 312 -17.63 7.83 4.34
CA SER A 312 -17.85 6.93 5.47
C SER A 312 -16.63 6.05 5.78
N ARG A 313 -15.61 6.05 4.93
CA ARG A 313 -14.33 5.38 5.17
C ARG A 313 -13.61 5.91 6.43
N GLY A 314 -13.81 7.20 6.75
CA GLY A 314 -13.38 7.77 8.03
C GLY A 314 -11.90 8.14 8.12
N ASP A 315 -11.14 8.05 7.02
CA ASP A 315 -9.76 8.52 6.89
C ASP A 315 -9.64 9.56 5.76
N TYR A 316 -8.49 10.23 5.71
CA TYR A 316 -8.13 11.07 4.57
C TYR A 316 -7.73 10.19 3.39
N PRO A 317 -8.10 10.53 2.14
CA PRO A 317 -7.59 9.84 0.99
C PRO A 317 -6.08 10.12 0.85
N PHE A 318 -5.27 9.05 0.68
CA PHE A 318 -3.81 9.17 0.49
C PHE A 318 -3.47 9.55 -0.95
N ILE A 319 -3.77 10.80 -1.33
CA ILE A 319 -3.59 11.27 -2.69
C ILE A 319 -2.17 11.77 -2.93
N THR A 320 -1.58 11.32 -4.02
CA THR A 320 -0.31 11.80 -4.57
C THR A 320 -0.54 12.34 -5.97
N VAL A 321 0.08 13.46 -6.31
CA VAL A 321 0.11 14.01 -7.66
C VAL A 321 1.57 14.18 -8.10
N THR A 322 1.86 13.91 -9.37
CA THR A 322 3.19 14.20 -9.94
C THR A 322 3.07 15.27 -11.01
N ALA A 323 4.10 16.11 -11.17
CA ALA A 323 4.17 17.16 -12.17
C ALA A 323 5.62 17.59 -12.40
N GLY A 324 5.87 18.43 -13.39
CA GLY A 324 7.14 19.11 -13.61
C GLY A 324 7.75 18.90 -15.00
N THR A 325 7.27 17.96 -15.80
CA THR A 325 7.84 17.67 -17.13
C THR A 325 7.14 18.38 -18.30
N GLY A 326 6.00 19.02 -18.05
CA GLY A 326 5.26 19.72 -19.08
C GLY A 326 5.95 21.00 -19.53
N THR A 327 6.35 21.05 -20.82
CA THR A 327 7.04 22.21 -21.43
C THR A 327 6.08 23.21 -22.06
N GLY A 328 4.82 22.84 -22.26
CA GLY A 328 3.78 23.73 -22.77
C GLY A 328 3.47 24.88 -21.81
N GLN A 329 2.98 25.98 -22.35
CA GLN A 329 2.69 27.19 -21.55
C GLN A 329 1.76 26.90 -20.36
N PHE A 330 0.70 26.14 -20.59
CA PHE A 330 -0.28 25.85 -19.55
C PHE A 330 0.18 24.75 -18.60
N ALA A 331 0.93 23.76 -19.05
CA ALA A 331 1.52 22.74 -18.17
C ALA A 331 2.56 23.37 -17.22
N ARG A 332 3.41 24.28 -17.73
CA ARG A 332 4.32 25.06 -16.90
C ARG A 332 3.56 25.93 -15.88
N MET A 333 2.49 26.62 -16.32
CA MET A 333 1.63 27.43 -15.45
C MET A 333 0.97 26.57 -14.35
N ALA A 334 0.49 25.36 -14.69
CA ALA A 334 -0.07 24.41 -13.74
C ALA A 334 0.95 24.01 -12.67
N SER A 335 2.17 23.62 -13.06
CA SER A 335 3.24 23.26 -12.13
C SER A 335 3.59 24.39 -11.18
N VAL A 336 3.77 25.60 -11.68
CA VAL A 336 4.08 26.80 -10.85
C VAL A 336 2.93 27.13 -9.92
N ALA A 337 1.67 27.17 -10.41
CA ALA A 337 0.50 27.50 -9.60
C ALA A 337 0.30 26.48 -8.46
N MET A 338 0.48 25.18 -8.74
CA MET A 338 0.40 24.14 -7.71
C MET A 338 1.43 24.36 -6.58
N LEU A 339 2.67 24.67 -6.96
CA LEU A 339 3.75 24.91 -6.00
C LEU A 339 3.54 26.21 -5.19
N GLU A 340 3.07 27.27 -5.85
CA GLU A 340 2.77 28.54 -5.17
C GLU A 340 1.60 28.43 -4.20
N VAL A 341 0.51 27.73 -4.58
CA VAL A 341 -0.64 27.48 -3.70
C VAL A 341 -0.19 26.69 -2.47
N ARG A 342 0.59 25.61 -2.66
CA ARG A 342 1.14 24.83 -1.56
C ARG A 342 2.04 25.66 -0.66
N ARG A 343 2.93 26.46 -1.21
CA ARG A 343 3.83 27.35 -0.45
C ARG A 343 3.08 28.39 0.34
N GLY A 344 1.95 28.88 -0.20
CA GLY A 344 1.07 29.84 0.45
C GLY A 344 0.36 29.28 1.68
N GLY A 345 0.16 27.98 1.76
CA GLY A 345 -0.55 27.30 2.84
C GLY A 345 -2.04 27.65 2.92
N GLN A 346 -2.78 26.93 3.76
CA GLN A 346 -4.21 27.13 3.99
C GLN A 346 -4.49 27.52 5.45
N GLY A 347 -5.57 28.25 5.69
CA GLY A 347 -5.99 28.68 7.02
C GLY A 347 -6.45 30.12 7.06
N LYS A 348 -6.73 30.62 8.27
CA LYS A 348 -7.10 32.04 8.52
C LYS A 348 -5.94 32.94 8.19
N THR A 349 -6.24 34.18 7.82
CA THR A 349 -5.22 35.23 7.63
C THR A 349 -4.32 35.33 8.86
N GLY A 350 -3.00 35.26 8.64
CA GLY A 350 -2.00 35.28 9.72
C GLY A 350 -1.78 33.93 10.42
N HIS A 351 -2.51 32.86 10.05
CA HIS A 351 -2.40 31.50 10.63
C HIS A 351 -2.42 30.44 9.53
N LYS A 352 -1.79 30.71 8.40
CA LYS A 352 -1.70 29.76 7.31
C LYS A 352 -0.65 28.68 7.60
N LYS A 353 -0.97 27.43 7.24
CA LYS A 353 -0.10 26.27 7.42
C LYS A 353 -0.08 25.43 6.14
N PRO A 354 1.00 24.70 5.85
CA PRO A 354 0.99 23.70 4.80
C PRO A 354 -0.07 22.63 5.08
N VAL A 355 -0.66 22.08 4.02
CA VAL A 355 -1.57 20.93 4.11
C VAL A 355 -0.84 19.64 3.81
N LEU A 356 -1.42 18.51 4.24
CA LEU A 356 -0.79 17.20 4.06
C LEU A 356 -1.00 16.64 2.65
N PHE A 357 -2.20 16.80 2.09
CA PHE A 357 -2.60 16.24 0.80
C PHE A 357 -3.04 17.32 -0.22
N PRO A 358 -2.88 17.03 -1.52
CA PRO A 358 -2.17 15.89 -2.08
C PRO A 358 -0.68 15.96 -1.77
N LYS A 359 -0.02 14.81 -1.60
CA LYS A 359 1.43 14.73 -1.68
C LYS A 359 1.87 15.15 -3.09
N ILE A 360 2.83 16.04 -3.18
CA ILE A 360 3.36 16.52 -4.47
C ILE A 360 4.71 15.85 -4.72
N VAL A 361 4.89 15.29 -5.91
CA VAL A 361 6.16 14.75 -6.38
C VAL A 361 6.59 15.50 -7.63
N PHE A 362 7.76 16.11 -7.56
CA PHE A 362 8.38 16.81 -8.68
C PHE A 362 9.17 15.81 -9.54
N LEU A 363 8.84 15.73 -10.81
CA LEU A 363 9.51 14.90 -11.80
C LEU A 363 10.72 15.66 -12.35
N TYR A 364 11.92 15.35 -11.86
CA TYR A 364 13.13 16.08 -12.22
C TYR A 364 13.83 15.45 -13.42
N ASP A 365 13.99 16.23 -14.50
CA ASP A 365 14.81 15.94 -15.66
C ASP A 365 15.88 17.02 -15.79
N GLU A 366 17.18 16.65 -15.75
CA GLU A 366 18.31 17.57 -15.86
C GLU A 366 18.25 18.40 -17.16
N ASN A 367 17.74 17.82 -18.26
CA ASN A 367 17.62 18.50 -19.54
C ASN A 367 16.52 19.59 -19.57
N LEU A 368 15.57 19.52 -18.62
CA LEU A 368 14.50 20.49 -18.47
C LEU A 368 14.75 21.48 -17.32
N HIS A 369 15.32 21.02 -16.21
CA HIS A 369 15.40 21.72 -14.92
C HIS A 369 16.82 22.13 -14.53
N GLY A 370 17.83 21.69 -15.27
CA GLY A 370 19.22 22.06 -15.05
C GLY A 370 19.47 23.56 -15.24
N PRO A 371 20.65 24.06 -14.87
CA PRO A 371 21.01 25.47 -15.07
C PRO A 371 20.88 25.91 -16.55
N GLY A 372 20.13 27.00 -16.80
CA GLY A 372 19.88 27.52 -18.12
C GLY A 372 18.91 26.69 -18.99
N LYS A 373 18.20 25.74 -18.42
CA LYS A 373 17.23 24.89 -19.11
C LYS A 373 15.81 25.48 -19.09
N PRO A 374 14.91 25.03 -19.98
CA PRO A 374 13.59 25.67 -20.20
C PRO A 374 12.69 25.77 -18.97
N LEU A 375 12.80 24.85 -18.02
CA LEU A 375 11.97 24.77 -16.81
C LEU A 375 12.79 25.00 -15.53
N GLU A 376 13.94 25.69 -15.61
CA GLU A 376 14.75 26.01 -14.42
C GLU A 376 13.93 26.82 -13.39
N ASP A 377 13.08 27.73 -13.83
CA ASP A 377 12.20 28.50 -12.95
C ASP A 377 11.16 27.65 -12.20
N VAL A 378 10.62 26.60 -12.85
CA VAL A 378 9.72 25.62 -12.22
C VAL A 378 10.47 24.85 -11.12
N PHE A 379 11.73 24.47 -11.40
CA PHE A 379 12.61 23.85 -10.40
C PHE A 379 12.86 24.79 -9.21
N GLU A 380 13.18 26.06 -9.45
CA GLU A 380 13.39 27.05 -8.39
C GLU A 380 12.13 27.26 -7.53
N ALA A 381 10.95 27.31 -8.16
CA ALA A 381 9.66 27.36 -7.45
C ALA A 381 9.45 26.11 -6.57
N GLY A 382 9.81 24.94 -7.08
CA GLY A 382 9.78 23.68 -6.34
C GLY A 382 10.69 23.68 -5.12
N VAL A 383 11.95 24.13 -5.28
CA VAL A 383 12.92 24.25 -4.17
C VAL A 383 12.40 25.21 -3.10
N ALA A 384 11.89 26.38 -3.51
CA ALA A 384 11.31 27.37 -2.58
C ALA A 384 10.09 26.80 -1.83
N CYS A 385 9.29 25.99 -2.50
CA CYS A 385 8.15 25.31 -1.88
C CYS A 385 8.62 24.22 -0.88
N SER A 386 9.57 23.35 -1.26
CA SER A 386 10.12 22.31 -0.38
C SER A 386 10.77 22.90 0.87
N ALA A 387 11.51 24.00 0.73
CA ALA A 387 12.14 24.70 1.85
C ALA A 387 11.14 25.22 2.90
N LYS A 388 9.90 25.50 2.48
CA LYS A 388 8.85 26.03 3.38
C LYS A 388 7.86 24.96 3.85
N THR A 389 7.59 23.92 3.05
CA THR A 389 6.47 23.00 3.28
C THR A 389 6.85 21.52 3.31
N MET A 390 8.13 21.21 3.10
CA MET A 390 8.66 19.86 2.89
C MET A 390 8.13 19.12 1.63
N TYR A 391 7.25 19.76 0.86
CA TYR A 391 6.81 19.30 -0.46
C TYR A 391 7.22 20.32 -1.53
N PRO A 392 7.47 19.91 -2.78
CA PRO A 392 7.39 18.57 -3.31
C PRO A 392 8.52 17.65 -2.83
N ASP A 393 8.27 16.31 -2.90
CA ASP A 393 9.34 15.32 -2.97
C ASP A 393 9.87 15.27 -4.40
N TRP A 394 11.09 14.78 -4.59
CA TRP A 394 11.84 14.89 -5.83
C TRP A 394 12.14 13.52 -6.42
N LEU A 395 11.69 13.25 -7.64
CA LEU A 395 11.99 12.02 -8.36
C LEU A 395 12.92 12.30 -9.52
N SER A 396 14.11 11.68 -9.51
CA SER A 396 15.07 11.78 -10.59
C SER A 396 14.66 10.94 -11.81
N LEU A 397 14.52 11.58 -12.96
CA LEU A 397 14.28 10.93 -14.26
C LEU A 397 15.56 10.74 -15.08
N THR A 398 16.63 11.48 -14.77
CA THR A 398 17.87 11.51 -15.58
C THR A 398 19.13 11.14 -14.82
N GLY A 399 19.05 10.86 -13.53
CA GLY A 399 20.16 10.37 -12.71
C GLY A 399 20.52 8.91 -13.03
N LYS A 400 20.97 8.19 -12.00
CA LYS A 400 21.35 6.77 -12.12
C LYS A 400 20.19 5.84 -11.78
N GLY A 401 20.27 4.59 -12.24
CA GLY A 401 19.40 3.51 -11.82
C GLY A 401 18.20 3.25 -12.74
N TYR A 402 17.29 2.44 -12.24
CA TYR A 402 16.21 1.84 -13.00
C TYR A 402 15.20 2.85 -13.57
N VAL A 403 14.75 3.83 -12.77
CA VAL A 403 13.78 4.86 -13.24
C VAL A 403 14.36 5.64 -14.40
N ALA A 404 15.62 6.10 -14.27
CA ALA A 404 16.31 6.84 -15.32
C ALA A 404 16.54 5.99 -16.58
N SER A 405 16.86 4.70 -16.41
CA SER A 405 17.04 3.80 -17.56
C SER A 405 15.76 3.62 -18.36
N MET A 406 14.61 3.46 -17.70
CA MET A 406 13.30 3.35 -18.34
C MET A 406 12.90 4.65 -19.02
N TYR A 407 13.12 5.78 -18.37
CA TYR A 407 12.84 7.09 -18.97
C TYR A 407 13.71 7.36 -20.20
N LYS A 408 15.01 7.08 -20.12
CA LYS A 408 15.94 7.25 -21.24
C LYS A 408 15.59 6.36 -22.44
N LYS A 409 15.24 5.08 -22.19
CA LYS A 409 14.97 4.12 -23.28
C LYS A 409 13.59 4.31 -23.92
N TYR A 410 12.56 4.55 -23.13
CA TYR A 410 11.18 4.49 -23.56
C TYR A 410 10.42 5.83 -23.40
N GLY A 411 11.00 6.84 -22.77
CA GLY A 411 10.28 8.06 -22.41
C GLY A 411 9.20 7.84 -21.33
N LYS A 412 9.15 6.65 -20.71
CA LYS A 412 8.13 6.30 -19.73
C LYS A 412 8.57 6.63 -18.31
N ILE A 413 7.70 7.28 -17.57
CA ILE A 413 7.95 7.69 -16.19
C ILE A 413 7.39 6.63 -15.24
N ILE A 414 8.24 6.14 -14.34
CA ILE A 414 7.84 5.28 -13.23
C ILE A 414 7.57 6.18 -12.02
N SER A 415 6.34 6.67 -11.90
CA SER A 415 5.93 7.47 -10.75
C SER A 415 5.80 6.62 -9.49
N PRO A 416 6.09 7.18 -8.30
CA PRO A 416 5.81 6.48 -7.05
C PRO A 416 4.30 6.41 -6.81
N MET A 417 3.84 5.28 -6.29
CA MET A 417 2.47 5.11 -5.80
C MET A 417 2.42 5.43 -4.31
N GLY A 418 1.52 6.32 -3.93
CA GLY A 418 1.36 6.70 -2.54
C GLY A 418 2.66 7.26 -1.93
N CYS A 419 3.19 6.62 -0.87
CA CYS A 419 4.37 7.14 -0.20
C CYS A 419 5.67 6.83 -0.93
N ARG A 420 5.89 5.59 -1.40
CA ARG A 420 7.18 5.16 -1.98
C ARG A 420 7.14 3.90 -2.86
N ALA A 421 5.96 3.31 -3.12
CA ALA A 421 5.87 2.08 -3.89
C ALA A 421 6.16 2.32 -5.38
N PHE A 422 6.87 1.39 -5.99
CA PHE A 422 7.14 1.37 -7.42
C PHE A 422 6.67 0.06 -8.04
N LEU A 423 6.31 0.11 -9.32
CA LEU A 423 5.86 -1.05 -10.08
C LEU A 423 7.03 -1.77 -10.75
N SER A 424 6.98 -3.10 -10.76
CA SER A 424 7.83 -3.89 -11.65
C SER A 424 7.50 -3.61 -13.11
N PRO A 425 8.45 -3.67 -14.05
CA PRO A 425 8.15 -3.53 -15.49
C PRO A 425 7.13 -4.58 -15.93
N TRP A 426 6.24 -4.14 -16.80
CA TRP A 426 5.33 -5.00 -17.54
C TRP A 426 5.18 -4.42 -18.93
N TYR A 427 5.43 -5.23 -19.96
CA TYR A 427 5.46 -4.82 -21.35
C TYR A 427 4.18 -5.23 -22.05
N GLU A 428 3.71 -4.37 -22.96
CA GLU A 428 2.39 -4.52 -23.57
C GLU A 428 2.24 -5.83 -24.35
N GLN A 429 3.28 -6.24 -25.08
CA GLN A 429 3.26 -7.46 -25.89
C GLN A 429 3.88 -8.66 -25.17
N GLY A 430 4.97 -8.44 -24.44
CA GLY A 430 5.77 -9.51 -23.87
C GLY A 430 5.47 -9.84 -22.39
N GLY A 431 4.67 -9.03 -21.71
CA GLY A 431 4.39 -9.24 -20.28
C GLY A 431 5.58 -8.86 -19.39
N MET A 432 6.14 -9.80 -18.63
CA MET A 432 7.27 -9.53 -17.73
C MET A 432 8.56 -9.16 -18.47
N HIS A 433 8.75 -9.65 -19.67
CA HIS A 433 9.91 -9.38 -20.52
C HIS A 433 9.45 -8.78 -21.84
N PRO A 434 10.22 -7.88 -22.45
CA PRO A 434 9.86 -7.33 -23.75
C PRO A 434 9.87 -8.43 -24.82
N ALA A 435 8.83 -8.49 -25.65
CA ALA A 435 8.76 -9.44 -26.77
C ALA A 435 9.77 -9.11 -27.88
N PHE A 436 10.16 -7.83 -28.02
CA PHE A 436 11.15 -7.32 -28.97
C PHE A 436 11.70 -5.97 -28.45
N ASP A 437 12.76 -5.45 -29.07
CA ASP A 437 13.45 -4.23 -28.59
C ASP A 437 12.64 -2.91 -28.67
N GLY A 438 11.46 -2.92 -29.18
CA GLY A 438 10.55 -1.76 -29.20
C GLY A 438 9.28 -1.98 -28.39
N ASP A 439 9.17 -3.09 -27.64
CA ASP A 439 8.03 -3.35 -26.78
C ASP A 439 8.04 -2.39 -25.59
N GLU A 440 6.98 -1.61 -25.44
CA GLU A 440 6.94 -0.54 -24.46
C GLU A 440 6.41 -1.00 -23.10
N PRO A 441 7.03 -0.59 -21.99
CA PRO A 441 6.50 -0.85 -20.67
C PRO A 441 5.32 0.05 -20.35
N VAL A 442 4.33 -0.48 -19.67
CA VAL A 442 3.15 0.23 -19.17
C VAL A 442 3.32 0.45 -17.66
N PHE A 443 3.12 1.68 -17.20
CA PHE A 443 3.14 2.01 -15.76
C PHE A 443 1.84 2.67 -15.31
N VAL A 444 1.31 3.64 -16.04
CA VAL A 444 0.03 4.30 -15.74
C VAL A 444 -1.12 3.29 -15.89
N GLY A 445 -2.10 3.37 -15.02
CA GLY A 445 -3.21 2.42 -14.96
C GLY A 445 -2.84 1.10 -14.25
N ARG A 446 -1.71 1.02 -13.54
CA ARG A 446 -1.30 -0.21 -12.83
C ARG A 446 -1.28 0.00 -11.32
N PHE A 447 -1.23 -1.10 -10.58
CA PHE A 447 -1.41 -1.08 -9.12
C PHE A 447 -0.63 -2.18 -8.41
N ASN A 448 -0.56 -2.05 -7.07
CA ASN A 448 0.03 -3.04 -6.16
C ASN A 448 -1.08 -3.73 -5.38
N ILE A 449 -0.96 -5.05 -5.16
CA ILE A 449 -1.96 -5.82 -4.41
C ILE A 449 -1.64 -5.96 -2.92
N GLY A 450 -0.51 -5.47 -2.48
CA GLY A 450 -0.13 -5.43 -1.07
C GLY A 450 1.30 -5.89 -0.78
N VAL A 451 1.70 -5.67 0.47
CA VAL A 451 3.04 -5.93 0.97
C VAL A 451 3.00 -6.94 2.10
N VAL A 452 3.97 -7.85 2.15
CA VAL A 452 4.27 -8.69 3.31
C VAL A 452 5.75 -8.52 3.62
N SER A 453 6.07 -8.09 4.85
CA SER A 453 7.43 -7.71 5.23
C SER A 453 8.11 -8.77 6.08
N LEU A 454 9.40 -8.96 5.82
CA LEU A 454 10.33 -9.77 6.61
C LEU A 454 10.91 -8.93 7.76
N HIS A 455 11.06 -9.53 8.92
CA HIS A 455 11.83 -8.98 10.03
C HIS A 455 13.21 -9.67 10.07
N LEU A 456 14.16 -9.09 9.37
CA LEU A 456 15.44 -9.73 9.07
C LEU A 456 16.27 -10.13 10.31
N PRO A 457 16.45 -9.29 11.36
CA PRO A 457 17.19 -9.72 12.55
C PRO A 457 16.49 -10.87 13.30
N MET A 458 15.15 -10.94 13.26
CA MET A 458 14.39 -12.03 13.86
C MET A 458 14.70 -13.38 13.20
N ILE A 459 14.84 -13.38 11.87
CA ILE A 459 15.20 -14.56 11.06
C ILE A 459 16.62 -15.00 11.36
N LEU A 460 17.58 -14.07 11.49
CA LEU A 460 18.96 -14.39 11.86
C LEU A 460 19.07 -14.95 13.29
N ALA A 461 18.32 -14.36 14.22
CA ALA A 461 18.27 -14.86 15.61
C ALA A 461 17.71 -16.30 15.68
N LYS A 462 16.67 -16.60 14.88
CA LYS A 462 16.12 -17.95 14.75
C LYS A 462 17.15 -18.94 14.20
N ALA A 463 17.81 -18.60 13.10
CA ALA A 463 18.83 -19.44 12.48
C ALA A 463 19.94 -19.80 13.47
N ARG A 464 20.43 -18.81 14.23
CA ARG A 464 21.44 -19.01 15.29
C ARG A 464 20.95 -19.91 16.41
N LYS A 465 19.72 -19.68 16.91
CA LYS A 465 19.13 -20.47 18.00
C LYS A 465 18.93 -21.94 17.61
N GLU A 466 18.56 -22.19 16.35
CA GLU A 466 18.31 -23.52 15.81
C GLU A 466 19.55 -24.17 15.19
N SER A 467 20.70 -23.47 15.17
CA SER A 467 21.94 -23.91 14.52
C SER A 467 21.73 -24.31 13.05
N ARG A 468 20.92 -23.53 12.35
CA ARG A 468 20.61 -23.68 10.92
C ARG A 468 21.32 -22.61 10.10
N ASP A 469 21.47 -22.89 8.79
CA ASP A 469 21.94 -21.87 7.86
C ASP A 469 20.94 -20.70 7.78
N PHE A 470 21.45 -19.49 7.76
CA PHE A 470 20.60 -18.29 7.72
C PHE A 470 19.79 -18.19 6.43
N TYR A 471 20.40 -18.48 5.30
CA TYR A 471 19.73 -18.38 4.01
C TYR A 471 18.64 -19.45 3.84
N GLU A 472 18.84 -20.65 4.41
CA GLU A 472 17.81 -21.67 4.46
C GLU A 472 16.55 -21.19 5.23
N VAL A 473 16.77 -20.54 6.38
CA VAL A 473 15.66 -19.98 7.18
C VAL A 473 15.02 -18.77 6.49
N LEU A 474 15.80 -17.93 5.84
CA LEU A 474 15.31 -16.79 5.08
C LEU A 474 14.44 -17.25 3.88
N ASP A 475 14.91 -18.23 3.13
CA ASP A 475 14.20 -18.79 1.98
C ASP A 475 12.87 -19.45 2.38
N TYR A 476 12.80 -20.09 3.55
CA TYR A 476 11.55 -20.58 4.10
C TYR A 476 10.49 -19.48 4.27
N TYR A 477 10.87 -18.31 4.82
CA TYR A 477 9.93 -17.20 4.98
C TYR A 477 9.63 -16.48 3.66
N LEU A 478 10.58 -16.40 2.74
CA LEU A 478 10.33 -15.91 1.38
C LEU A 478 9.30 -16.78 0.65
N GLU A 479 9.43 -18.13 0.73
CA GLU A 479 8.47 -19.05 0.15
C GLU A 479 7.09 -18.96 0.83
N LEU A 480 7.04 -18.73 2.13
CA LEU A 480 5.78 -18.52 2.86
C LEU A 480 5.05 -17.28 2.33
N ILE A 481 5.76 -16.16 2.12
CA ILE A 481 5.24 -14.93 1.54
C ILE A 481 4.79 -15.15 0.09
N ARG A 482 5.59 -15.87 -0.72
CA ARG A 482 5.24 -16.22 -2.11
C ARG A 482 3.90 -16.95 -2.18
N ARG A 483 3.71 -18.00 -1.40
CA ARG A 483 2.45 -18.78 -1.35
C ARG A 483 1.25 -17.89 -0.96
N LEU A 484 1.44 -16.96 -0.03
CA LEU A 484 0.42 -16.00 0.34
C LEU A 484 0.09 -15.04 -0.82
N HIS A 485 1.08 -14.54 -1.56
CA HIS A 485 0.88 -13.69 -2.73
C HIS A 485 0.14 -14.43 -3.85
N ILE A 486 0.54 -15.66 -4.20
CA ILE A 486 -0.16 -16.48 -5.21
C ILE A 486 -1.64 -16.63 -4.85
N ARG A 487 -1.93 -16.96 -3.59
CA ARG A 487 -3.30 -17.10 -3.10
C ARG A 487 -4.07 -15.77 -3.14
N THR A 488 -3.39 -14.65 -2.88
CA THR A 488 -3.99 -13.31 -2.98
C THR A 488 -4.37 -12.97 -4.42
N TYR A 489 -3.49 -13.23 -5.39
CA TYR A 489 -3.81 -13.07 -6.82
C TYR A 489 -5.01 -13.91 -7.24
N ALA A 490 -5.03 -15.18 -6.85
CA ALA A 490 -6.12 -16.08 -7.19
C ALA A 490 -7.45 -15.61 -6.59
N TYR A 491 -7.44 -15.19 -5.34
CA TYR A 491 -8.62 -14.72 -4.62
C TYR A 491 -9.17 -13.41 -5.20
N LEU A 492 -8.32 -12.40 -5.38
CA LEU A 492 -8.74 -11.10 -5.93
C LEU A 492 -9.25 -11.27 -7.38
N GLY A 493 -8.67 -12.21 -8.14
CA GLY A 493 -9.09 -12.51 -9.51
C GLY A 493 -10.54 -12.98 -9.65
N GLU A 494 -11.15 -13.46 -8.57
CA GLU A 494 -12.56 -13.87 -8.54
C GLU A 494 -13.55 -12.72 -8.27
N MET A 495 -13.02 -11.53 -7.90
CA MET A 495 -13.86 -10.35 -7.67
C MET A 495 -14.44 -9.83 -8.98
N ARG A 496 -15.57 -9.14 -8.89
CA ARG A 496 -16.26 -8.54 -10.04
C ARG A 496 -15.78 -7.10 -10.27
N ALA A 497 -15.80 -6.66 -11.52
CA ALA A 497 -15.44 -5.30 -11.91
C ALA A 497 -16.33 -4.23 -11.25
N SER A 498 -17.56 -4.59 -10.87
CA SER A 498 -18.47 -3.72 -10.13
C SER A 498 -17.97 -3.24 -8.76
N THR A 499 -16.87 -3.82 -8.24
CA THR A 499 -16.28 -3.37 -6.97
C THR A 499 -15.57 -2.02 -7.08
N ASN A 500 -15.06 -1.66 -8.27
CA ASN A 500 -14.54 -0.33 -8.58
C ASN A 500 -14.72 -0.04 -10.08
N PRO A 501 -15.91 0.44 -10.52
CA PRO A 501 -16.19 0.64 -11.92
C PRO A 501 -15.25 1.60 -12.64
N LEU A 502 -14.85 2.71 -12.01
CA LEU A 502 -13.90 3.65 -12.59
C LEU A 502 -12.56 3.00 -12.94
N ALA A 503 -12.10 2.06 -12.10
CA ALA A 503 -10.85 1.35 -12.33
C ALA A 503 -10.98 0.24 -13.37
N TYR A 504 -12.05 -0.58 -13.27
CA TYR A 504 -12.17 -1.82 -14.03
C TYR A 504 -13.08 -1.76 -15.25
N CYS A 505 -13.95 -0.74 -15.36
CA CYS A 505 -14.87 -0.60 -16.47
C CYS A 505 -14.60 0.65 -17.32
N GLU A 506 -14.17 1.75 -16.68
CA GLU A 506 -13.93 3.05 -17.35
C GLU A 506 -12.45 3.30 -17.67
N GLY A 507 -11.59 2.29 -17.57
CA GLY A 507 -10.18 2.36 -17.99
C GLY A 507 -9.22 3.05 -17.03
N GLY A 508 -9.62 3.32 -15.79
CA GLY A 508 -8.71 3.84 -14.77
C GLY A 508 -7.53 2.89 -14.47
N PHE A 509 -7.73 1.58 -14.68
CA PHE A 509 -6.66 0.60 -14.74
C PHE A 509 -6.47 0.06 -16.16
N TYR A 510 -5.22 -0.25 -16.50
CA TYR A 510 -4.85 -0.78 -17.80
C TYR A 510 -5.57 -2.11 -18.09
N GLY A 511 -6.27 -2.18 -19.22
CA GLY A 511 -7.17 -3.29 -19.55
C GLY A 511 -8.50 -3.26 -18.80
N GLY A 512 -8.81 -2.18 -18.09
CA GLY A 512 -10.05 -1.96 -17.32
C GLY A 512 -11.24 -1.52 -18.16
N HIS A 513 -11.59 -2.31 -19.19
CA HIS A 513 -12.80 -2.16 -20.02
C HIS A 513 -13.72 -3.37 -19.87
N LEU A 514 -13.86 -3.83 -18.63
CA LEU A 514 -14.69 -4.99 -18.28
C LEU A 514 -16.16 -4.59 -18.10
N LYS A 515 -17.05 -5.55 -18.27
CA LYS A 515 -18.44 -5.38 -17.82
C LYS A 515 -18.51 -5.48 -16.30
N LEU A 516 -19.46 -4.82 -15.67
CA LEU A 516 -19.66 -4.83 -14.21
C LEU A 516 -19.72 -6.25 -13.61
N THR A 517 -20.19 -7.24 -14.38
CA THR A 517 -20.34 -8.63 -13.97
C THR A 517 -19.07 -9.47 -14.18
N ASP A 518 -18.10 -8.98 -14.95
CA ASP A 518 -16.89 -9.74 -15.28
C ASP A 518 -15.96 -9.80 -14.07
N LYS A 519 -15.12 -10.85 -14.05
CA LYS A 519 -14.05 -11.00 -13.04
C LYS A 519 -12.87 -10.14 -13.41
N ILE A 520 -12.20 -9.55 -12.38
CA ILE A 520 -11.05 -8.66 -12.59
C ILE A 520 -9.74 -9.39 -12.91
N LYS A 521 -9.73 -10.72 -12.94
CA LYS A 521 -8.54 -11.55 -13.21
C LYS A 521 -7.70 -11.09 -14.40
N PRO A 522 -8.26 -10.67 -15.56
CA PRO A 522 -7.46 -10.18 -16.69
C PRO A 522 -6.65 -8.91 -16.38
N VAL A 523 -7.14 -8.04 -15.50
CA VAL A 523 -6.46 -6.81 -15.10
C VAL A 523 -5.33 -7.08 -14.09
N LEU A 524 -5.47 -8.12 -13.27
CA LEU A 524 -4.48 -8.49 -12.26
C LEU A 524 -3.12 -8.93 -12.83
N LYS A 525 -3.04 -9.35 -14.08
CA LYS A 525 -1.78 -9.74 -14.73
C LYS A 525 -0.74 -8.60 -14.74
N THR A 526 -1.18 -7.35 -14.63
CA THR A 526 -0.31 -6.16 -14.59
C THR A 526 0.02 -5.70 -13.18
N ALA A 527 -0.60 -6.30 -12.17
CA ALA A 527 -0.42 -5.93 -10.76
C ALA A 527 0.92 -6.42 -10.22
N THR A 528 1.47 -5.70 -9.25
CA THR A 528 2.70 -6.09 -8.53
C THR A 528 2.37 -6.47 -7.09
N ALA A 529 2.93 -7.58 -6.59
CA ALA A 529 2.96 -7.89 -5.16
C ALA A 529 4.35 -7.61 -4.58
N SER A 530 4.43 -7.23 -3.30
CA SER A 530 5.68 -6.76 -2.73
C SER A 530 6.17 -7.61 -1.55
N PHE A 531 7.45 -7.97 -1.60
CA PHE A 531 8.22 -8.54 -0.50
C PHE A 531 8.87 -7.38 0.25
N GLY A 532 8.39 -7.08 1.45
CA GLY A 532 8.90 -5.99 2.26
C GLY A 532 10.13 -6.40 3.06
N ILE A 533 11.00 -5.44 3.32
CA ILE A 533 12.14 -5.60 4.23
C ILE A 533 12.08 -4.58 5.36
N THR A 534 12.52 -4.97 6.55
CA THR A 534 12.66 -4.09 7.71
C THR A 534 13.92 -4.41 8.50
N ALA A 535 14.40 -3.43 9.25
CA ALA A 535 15.46 -3.58 10.24
C ALA A 535 16.80 -4.10 9.67
N LEU A 536 17.19 -3.60 8.49
CA LEU A 536 18.44 -4.02 7.86
C LEU A 536 19.67 -3.61 8.67
N ASN A 537 19.62 -2.46 9.36
CA ASN A 537 20.66 -2.02 10.27
C ASN A 537 20.81 -2.98 11.46
N GLU A 538 19.71 -3.39 12.09
CA GLU A 538 19.73 -4.32 13.21
C GLU A 538 20.12 -5.74 12.79
N LEU A 539 19.87 -6.12 11.54
CA LEU A 539 20.43 -7.35 10.95
C LEU A 539 21.96 -7.31 10.93
N GLN A 540 22.54 -6.22 10.42
CA GLN A 540 23.98 -6.04 10.37
C GLN A 540 24.59 -5.98 11.77
N MET A 541 23.97 -5.23 12.69
CA MET A 541 24.36 -5.18 14.10
C MET A 541 24.33 -6.57 14.75
N LEU A 542 23.26 -7.33 14.56
CA LEU A 542 23.17 -8.69 15.11
C LEU A 542 24.23 -9.60 14.51
N TYR A 543 24.58 -9.43 13.22
CA TYR A 543 25.56 -10.27 12.54
C TYR A 543 26.98 -10.11 13.11
N ASN A 544 27.50 -8.90 13.24
CA ASN A 544 28.90 -8.65 13.61
C ASN A 544 29.14 -7.49 14.59
N GLY A 545 28.10 -6.91 15.17
CA GLY A 545 28.22 -5.80 16.13
C GLY A 545 28.48 -4.43 15.51
N LYS A 546 28.34 -4.28 14.19
CA LYS A 546 28.58 -3.03 13.47
C LYS A 546 27.27 -2.54 12.82
N SER A 547 27.08 -1.21 12.82
CA SER A 547 25.95 -0.58 12.12
C SER A 547 26.14 -0.58 10.59
N LEU A 548 25.08 -0.23 9.83
CA LEU A 548 25.19 -0.02 8.39
C LEU A 548 26.19 1.10 8.02
N VAL A 549 26.42 2.06 8.92
CA VAL A 549 27.36 3.15 8.72
C VAL A 549 28.79 2.65 8.80
N GLU A 550 29.07 1.74 9.75
CA GLU A 550 30.42 1.18 9.98
C GLU A 550 30.76 0.04 9.03
N ASP A 551 29.76 -0.73 8.62
CA ASP A 551 29.90 -1.87 7.71
C ASP A 551 28.60 -1.92 6.85
N GLY A 552 28.17 -2.99 6.38
CA GLY A 552 26.96 -3.18 5.58
C GLY A 552 27.17 -4.23 4.51
N ALA A 553 28.30 -4.91 4.56
CA ALA A 553 28.63 -5.96 3.58
C ALA A 553 27.65 -7.12 3.67
N PHE A 554 27.35 -7.61 4.87
CA PHE A 554 26.37 -8.70 5.06
C PHE A 554 24.96 -8.26 4.69
N ALA A 555 24.57 -7.04 5.07
CA ALA A 555 23.28 -6.48 4.69
C ALA A 555 23.11 -6.40 3.16
N LEU A 556 24.17 -6.05 2.44
CA LEU A 556 24.17 -6.00 0.97
C LEU A 556 24.01 -7.41 0.37
N GLU A 557 24.78 -8.37 0.86
CA GLU A 557 24.70 -9.77 0.43
C GLU A 557 23.28 -10.35 0.63
N VAL A 558 22.66 -10.07 1.78
CA VAL A 558 21.29 -10.49 2.07
C VAL A 558 20.29 -9.87 1.10
N MET A 559 20.43 -8.58 0.79
CA MET A 559 19.57 -7.91 -0.19
C MET A 559 19.72 -8.47 -1.61
N GLU A 560 20.94 -8.81 -2.01
CA GLU A 560 21.22 -9.46 -3.29
C GLU A 560 20.59 -10.86 -3.34
N HIS A 561 20.71 -11.64 -2.27
CA HIS A 561 20.06 -12.96 -2.16
C HIS A 561 18.53 -12.85 -2.28
N ILE A 562 17.89 -11.92 -1.55
CA ILE A 562 16.44 -11.70 -1.64
C ILE A 562 16.04 -11.32 -3.07
N ASN A 563 16.81 -10.43 -3.75
CA ASN A 563 16.54 -10.07 -5.15
C ASN A 563 16.56 -11.30 -6.07
N LYS A 564 17.62 -12.12 -5.96
CA LYS A 564 17.75 -13.35 -6.73
C LYS A 564 16.56 -14.29 -6.53
N ARG A 565 16.16 -14.54 -5.27
CA ARG A 565 15.03 -15.42 -4.95
C ARG A 565 13.70 -14.87 -5.49
N VAL A 566 13.47 -13.57 -5.35
CA VAL A 566 12.24 -12.91 -5.84
C VAL A 566 12.19 -12.93 -7.38
N ASP A 567 13.32 -12.80 -8.06
CA ASP A 567 13.40 -12.91 -9.53
C ASP A 567 13.11 -14.36 -9.99
N GLU A 568 13.64 -15.38 -9.30
CA GLU A 568 13.29 -16.77 -9.54
C GLU A 568 11.78 -17.02 -9.39
N PHE A 569 11.16 -16.48 -8.34
CA PHE A 569 9.70 -16.57 -8.13
C PHE A 569 8.87 -15.93 -9.25
N LYS A 570 9.33 -14.80 -9.81
CA LYS A 570 8.65 -14.18 -10.98
C LYS A 570 8.60 -15.13 -12.16
N GLU A 571 9.73 -15.75 -12.47
CA GLU A 571 9.84 -16.68 -13.61
C GLU A 571 8.98 -17.94 -13.41
N GLU A 572 8.96 -18.46 -12.17
CA GLU A 572 8.21 -19.67 -11.86
C GLU A 572 6.69 -19.44 -11.86
N ASP A 573 6.23 -18.31 -11.32
CA ASP A 573 4.80 -18.05 -11.09
C ASP A 573 4.13 -17.27 -12.23
N GLY A 574 4.89 -16.59 -13.06
CA GLY A 574 4.36 -15.65 -14.03
C GLY A 574 3.69 -14.42 -13.40
N ASN A 575 3.98 -14.11 -12.15
CA ASN A 575 3.46 -12.96 -11.40
C ASN A 575 4.53 -11.90 -11.22
N LEU A 576 4.12 -10.64 -11.15
CA LEU A 576 5.02 -9.52 -10.90
C LEU A 576 5.27 -9.36 -9.41
N TYR A 577 6.53 -9.52 -9.02
CA TYR A 577 6.99 -9.30 -7.65
C TYR A 577 8.02 -8.17 -7.59
N ALA A 578 8.14 -7.53 -6.41
CA ALA A 578 9.14 -6.50 -6.20
C ALA A 578 9.55 -6.44 -4.73
N ILE A 579 10.76 -5.96 -4.47
CA ILE A 579 11.27 -5.77 -3.10
C ILE A 579 10.94 -4.36 -2.63
N TYR A 580 10.29 -4.27 -1.49
CA TYR A 580 9.77 -3.05 -0.94
C TYR A 580 10.51 -2.64 0.33
N GLY A 581 11.18 -1.50 0.29
CA GLY A 581 11.69 -0.84 1.48
C GLY A 581 10.52 -0.36 2.34
N THR A 582 10.11 -1.19 3.28
CA THR A 582 8.87 -1.01 4.04
C THR A 582 8.86 0.29 4.82
N PRO A 583 7.79 1.12 4.77
CA PRO A 583 7.67 2.33 5.60
C PRO A 583 7.70 2.04 7.10
N ALA A 584 7.23 0.91 7.49
CA ALA A 584 7.32 0.30 8.81
C ALA A 584 6.70 1.06 9.99
N GLU A 585 6.26 2.29 9.86
CA GLU A 585 5.51 3.09 10.86
C GLU A 585 5.54 2.49 12.31
N ASN A 586 4.38 2.17 12.88
CA ASN A 586 4.28 1.48 14.18
C ASN A 586 4.90 0.08 14.22
N LEU A 587 5.17 -0.52 13.05
CA LEU A 587 5.78 -1.84 12.95
C LEU A 587 7.17 -1.88 13.59
N CYS A 588 7.97 -0.81 13.48
CA CYS A 588 9.30 -0.74 14.09
C CYS A 588 9.27 -0.98 15.61
N GLY A 589 8.29 -0.40 16.30
CA GLY A 589 8.08 -0.60 17.74
C GLY A 589 7.49 -1.96 18.08
N LEU A 590 6.61 -2.50 17.24
CA LEU A 590 6.08 -3.86 17.40
C LEU A 590 7.19 -4.90 17.26
N GLN A 591 8.04 -4.77 16.27
CA GLN A 591 9.14 -5.69 15.99
C GLN A 591 10.15 -5.77 17.13
N ILE A 592 10.48 -4.65 17.76
CA ILE A 592 11.33 -4.64 18.97
C ILE A 592 10.69 -5.45 20.10
N ARG A 593 9.40 -5.28 20.37
CA ARG A 593 8.71 -6.05 21.43
C ARG A 593 8.73 -7.54 21.11
N GLN A 594 8.38 -7.95 19.90
CA GLN A 594 8.40 -9.35 19.47
C GLN A 594 9.81 -9.95 19.55
N PHE A 595 10.84 -9.18 19.19
CA PHE A 595 12.21 -9.64 19.28
C PHE A 595 12.63 -9.87 20.76
N ARG A 596 12.33 -8.91 21.64
CA ARG A 596 12.64 -9.02 23.08
C ARG A 596 11.95 -10.19 23.75
N GLU A 597 10.71 -10.47 23.37
CA GLU A 597 9.94 -11.59 23.91
C GLU A 597 10.59 -12.95 23.61
N GLN A 598 11.27 -13.10 22.47
CA GLN A 598 11.85 -14.39 22.06
C GLN A 598 13.35 -14.51 22.28
N TYR A 599 14.09 -13.41 22.16
CA TYR A 599 15.55 -13.41 22.16
C TYR A 599 16.17 -12.46 23.20
N GLY A 600 15.35 -11.72 23.95
CA GLY A 600 15.82 -10.79 24.97
C GLY A 600 16.34 -9.48 24.42
N ILE A 601 17.05 -8.74 25.26
CA ILE A 601 17.64 -7.45 24.91
C ILE A 601 19.07 -7.69 24.47
N ILE A 602 19.38 -7.24 23.23
CA ILE A 602 20.71 -7.29 22.63
C ILE A 602 21.11 -5.86 22.29
N GLU A 603 22.29 -5.44 22.73
CA GLU A 603 22.84 -4.10 22.49
C GLU A 603 22.93 -3.78 21.01
N GLY A 604 22.48 -2.60 20.62
CA GLY A 604 22.43 -2.14 19.22
C GLY A 604 21.37 -2.80 18.34
N VAL A 605 20.70 -3.84 18.82
CA VAL A 605 19.65 -4.60 18.08
C VAL A 605 18.27 -4.38 18.66
N SER A 606 18.11 -4.62 19.97
CA SER A 606 16.80 -4.58 20.63
C SER A 606 16.76 -3.77 21.92
N ASP A 607 17.84 -3.08 22.29
CA ASP A 607 17.92 -2.19 23.45
C ASP A 607 17.23 -0.83 23.24
N ARG A 608 16.93 -0.46 21.99
CA ARG A 608 16.29 0.79 21.58
C ARG A 608 14.75 0.64 21.53
N PRO A 609 13.97 1.73 21.52
CA PRO A 609 12.51 1.65 21.50
C PRO A 609 11.92 1.13 20.17
N TYR A 610 12.70 1.15 19.09
CA TYR A 610 12.28 0.72 17.74
C TYR A 610 13.48 0.30 16.89
N VAL A 611 13.22 -0.53 15.86
CA VAL A 611 14.21 -0.89 14.82
C VAL A 611 14.27 0.17 13.74
N SER A 612 15.31 0.13 12.92
CA SER A 612 15.41 0.96 11.72
C SER A 612 14.36 0.56 10.68
N ASN A 613 13.97 1.54 9.88
CA ASN A 613 13.03 1.38 8.79
C ASN A 613 13.77 0.91 7.53
N SER A 614 13.24 -0.11 6.85
CA SER A 614 13.75 -0.52 5.54
C SER A 614 15.27 -0.80 5.54
N PHE A 615 16.00 -0.15 4.63
CA PHE A 615 17.47 -0.18 4.49
C PHE A 615 18.15 1.07 5.06
N HIS A 616 17.40 1.90 5.81
CA HIS A 616 17.97 3.11 6.42
C HIS A 616 18.86 2.76 7.63
N CYS A 617 19.88 3.57 7.86
CA CYS A 617 20.61 3.51 9.13
C CYS A 617 19.70 3.92 10.29
N HIS A 618 20.09 3.54 11.52
CA HIS A 618 19.33 3.94 12.68
C HIS A 618 19.41 5.47 12.87
N VAL A 619 18.30 6.06 13.36
CA VAL A 619 18.17 7.54 13.51
C VAL A 619 19.12 8.14 14.55
N SER A 620 19.73 7.32 15.41
CA SER A 620 20.74 7.78 16.37
C SER A 620 22.15 7.90 15.78
N GLU A 621 22.36 7.49 14.53
CA GLU A 621 23.65 7.63 13.87
C GLU A 621 23.98 9.11 13.62
N ASP A 622 25.19 9.51 14.02
CA ASP A 622 25.68 10.88 13.80
C ASP A 622 26.36 10.99 12.44
N ILE A 623 25.53 11.14 11.41
CA ILE A 623 25.99 11.26 10.02
C ILE A 623 25.37 12.47 9.33
N THR A 624 26.14 13.07 8.42
CA THR A 624 25.67 14.18 7.61
C THR A 624 24.66 13.72 6.54
N PRO A 625 23.81 14.61 6.01
CA PRO A 625 22.94 14.31 4.87
C PRO A 625 23.69 13.67 3.68
N ILE A 626 24.89 14.15 3.37
CA ILE A 626 25.72 13.63 2.28
C ILE A 626 26.14 12.19 2.55
N GLN A 627 26.65 11.92 3.76
CA GLN A 627 27.05 10.56 4.15
C GLN A 627 25.86 9.59 4.13
N LYS A 628 24.67 10.06 4.54
CA LYS A 628 23.45 9.23 4.47
C LYS A 628 23.05 8.91 3.03
N GLN A 629 23.12 9.88 2.12
CA GLN A 629 22.87 9.64 0.69
C GLN A 629 23.88 8.63 0.12
N ASP A 630 25.17 8.75 0.45
CA ASP A 630 26.21 7.80 0.00
C ASP A 630 25.97 6.39 0.54
N LEU A 631 25.64 6.27 1.82
CA LEU A 631 25.34 5.00 2.48
C LEU A 631 24.19 4.29 1.79
N GLU A 632 23.05 4.96 1.63
CA GLU A 632 21.81 4.35 1.15
C GLU A 632 21.81 4.09 -0.36
N ASN A 633 22.67 4.77 -1.12
CA ASN A 633 22.88 4.49 -2.53
C ASN A 633 23.31 3.04 -2.81
N ARG A 634 23.99 2.39 -1.85
CA ARG A 634 24.41 0.98 -1.95
C ARG A 634 23.23 0.02 -2.06
N PHE A 635 22.12 0.33 -1.40
CA PHE A 635 20.90 -0.49 -1.33
C PHE A 635 19.83 -0.03 -2.31
N TRP A 636 20.01 1.15 -2.93
CA TRP A 636 18.97 1.85 -3.67
C TRP A 636 18.36 1.03 -4.80
N ASN A 637 19.17 0.41 -5.61
CA ASN A 637 18.68 -0.37 -6.76
C ASN A 637 18.18 -1.76 -6.38
N LEU A 638 18.51 -2.25 -5.17
CA LEU A 638 18.03 -3.53 -4.65
C LEU A 638 16.62 -3.46 -4.05
N SER A 639 16.11 -2.26 -3.79
CA SER A 639 14.74 -2.00 -3.36
C SER A 639 13.87 -1.51 -4.53
N ASN A 640 13.64 -2.36 -5.51
CA ASN A 640 13.02 -1.99 -6.78
C ASN A 640 11.49 -1.78 -6.71
N GLY A 641 10.82 -2.32 -5.70
CA GLY A 641 9.36 -2.19 -5.50
C GLY A 641 8.93 -1.08 -4.56
N GLY A 642 9.88 -0.39 -3.93
CA GLY A 642 9.55 0.75 -3.08
C GLY A 642 10.74 1.30 -2.32
N LYS A 643 10.96 2.60 -2.44
CA LYS A 643 12.06 3.32 -1.79
C LYS A 643 11.80 4.81 -1.79
N ILE A 644 12.34 5.48 -0.79
CA ILE A 644 12.44 6.93 -0.71
C ILE A 644 13.65 7.27 0.16
N GLN A 645 14.42 8.24 -0.27
CA GLN A 645 15.48 8.84 0.53
C GLN A 645 14.88 10.05 1.25
N TYR A 646 15.05 10.14 2.54
CA TYR A 646 14.75 11.35 3.28
C TYR A 646 15.80 11.60 4.35
N VAL A 647 16.22 12.83 4.41
CA VAL A 647 17.25 13.28 5.32
C VAL A 647 16.73 14.48 6.10
N LYS A 648 16.99 14.51 7.39
CA LYS A 648 16.75 15.69 8.18
C LYS A 648 17.78 16.75 7.81
N TYR A 649 17.31 17.88 7.30
CA TYR A 649 18.14 19.01 6.92
C TYR A 649 18.38 19.94 8.14
N PRO A 650 19.54 19.90 8.78
CA PRO A 650 19.83 20.74 9.95
C PRO A 650 20.17 22.20 9.59
N ILE A 651 19.79 22.63 8.39
CA ILE A 651 20.20 23.89 7.74
C ILE A 651 19.11 24.96 7.74
N GLY A 652 18.04 24.76 8.52
CA GLY A 652 16.94 25.71 8.58
C GLY A 652 16.29 25.95 7.23
N TYR A 653 15.87 27.18 6.98
CA TYR A 653 15.30 27.62 5.69
C TYR A 653 16.37 27.99 4.65
N ASN A 654 17.59 27.47 4.75
CA ASN A 654 18.66 27.75 3.79
C ASN A 654 18.36 27.11 2.42
N THR A 655 17.69 27.85 1.58
CA THR A 655 17.22 27.40 0.25
C THR A 655 18.37 26.97 -0.65
N LEU A 656 19.56 27.63 -0.56
CA LEU A 656 20.73 27.25 -1.39
C LEU A 656 21.29 25.90 -0.99
N ALA A 657 21.39 25.61 0.30
CA ALA A 657 21.86 24.32 0.78
C ALA A 657 20.83 23.20 0.45
N ILE A 658 19.53 23.47 0.62
CA ILE A 658 18.45 22.54 0.23
C ILE A 658 18.54 22.25 -1.26
N LYS A 659 18.67 23.26 -2.11
CA LYS A 659 18.86 23.13 -3.57
C LYS A 659 20.04 22.24 -3.94
N SER A 660 21.18 22.46 -3.28
CA SER A 660 22.40 21.68 -3.55
C SER A 660 22.25 20.21 -3.19
N LEU A 661 21.60 19.90 -2.06
CA LEU A 661 21.33 18.53 -1.63
C LEU A 661 20.28 17.84 -2.54
N ILE A 662 19.25 18.56 -2.99
CA ILE A 662 18.29 18.05 -3.96
C ILE A 662 18.98 17.72 -5.28
N ARG A 663 19.80 18.63 -5.86
CA ARG A 663 20.55 18.35 -7.09
C ARG A 663 21.44 17.12 -6.97
N ARG A 664 22.18 17.01 -5.85
CA ARG A 664 22.99 15.81 -5.59
C ARG A 664 22.16 14.52 -5.56
N ALA A 665 21.00 14.54 -4.88
CA ALA A 665 20.07 13.40 -4.86
C ALA A 665 19.56 13.04 -6.27
N MET A 666 19.27 14.05 -7.08
CA MET A 666 18.82 13.85 -8.48
C MET A 666 19.93 13.23 -9.34
N ASP A 667 21.17 13.67 -9.21
CA ASP A 667 22.34 13.07 -9.89
C ASP A 667 22.55 11.60 -9.49
N MET A 668 22.27 11.25 -8.23
CA MET A 668 22.35 9.88 -7.72
C MET A 668 21.19 8.99 -8.17
N GLY A 669 20.12 9.56 -8.73
CA GLY A 669 18.94 8.84 -9.19
C GLY A 669 17.93 8.54 -8.08
N PHE A 670 17.90 9.37 -7.05
CA PHE A 670 17.02 9.17 -5.89
C PHE A 670 15.58 9.64 -6.12
N TYR A 671 14.71 9.13 -5.30
CA TYR A 671 13.44 9.70 -4.90
C TYR A 671 13.65 10.30 -3.51
N GLU A 672 13.75 11.62 -3.43
CA GLU A 672 14.22 12.37 -2.26
C GLU A 672 13.10 13.16 -1.62
N GLY A 673 12.98 13.07 -0.31
CA GLY A 673 12.07 13.90 0.49
C GLY A 673 12.83 14.84 1.45
N VAL A 674 12.52 16.12 1.40
CA VAL A 674 13.05 17.11 2.35
C VAL A 674 12.36 16.94 3.72
N ASN A 675 13.11 16.94 4.81
CA ASN A 675 12.58 16.81 6.18
C ASN A 675 13.12 17.92 7.09
N LEU A 676 12.23 18.75 7.66
CA LEU A 676 12.58 19.98 8.38
C LEU A 676 11.99 20.13 9.79
N SER A 677 11.01 19.37 10.22
CA SER A 677 10.26 19.59 11.50
C SER A 677 9.71 21.00 11.65
N LEU A 678 8.62 21.30 10.97
CA LEU A 678 7.97 22.61 10.98
C LEU A 678 7.12 22.78 12.25
N SER A 679 7.09 24.00 12.82
CA SER A 679 6.26 24.32 13.98
C SER A 679 5.51 25.66 13.77
N TYR A 680 4.24 25.70 14.19
CA TYR A 680 3.34 26.83 14.04
C TYR A 680 2.65 27.11 15.36
N CYS A 681 2.67 28.38 15.79
CA CYS A 681 1.91 28.82 16.97
C CYS A 681 0.44 29.04 16.59
N ASP A 682 -0.47 28.31 17.22
CA ASP A 682 -1.90 28.40 16.95
C ASP A 682 -2.53 29.73 17.49
N ASP A 683 -1.86 30.39 18.45
CA ASP A 683 -2.36 31.62 19.04
C ASP A 683 -1.95 32.87 18.26
N CYS A 684 -0.71 32.95 17.76
CA CYS A 684 -0.22 34.16 17.10
C CYS A 684 0.22 34.00 15.65
N GLY A 685 0.17 32.75 15.12
CA GLY A 685 0.55 32.45 13.74
C GLY A 685 2.06 32.45 13.45
N HIS A 686 2.91 32.58 14.48
CA HIS A 686 4.37 32.53 14.29
C HIS A 686 4.81 31.13 13.82
N GLU A 687 5.69 31.10 12.84
CA GLU A 687 6.27 29.84 12.31
C GLU A 687 7.77 29.80 12.57
N GLU A 688 8.28 28.65 12.99
CA GLU A 688 9.70 28.38 13.20
C GLU A 688 9.97 26.87 13.18
N LEU A 689 11.24 26.47 12.97
CA LEU A 689 11.64 25.06 13.05
C LEU A 689 11.80 24.62 14.51
N GLN A 690 11.33 23.40 14.84
CA GLN A 690 11.56 22.75 16.14
C GLN A 690 11.16 23.55 17.37
N MET A 691 10.08 24.30 17.30
CA MET A 691 9.59 25.15 18.37
C MET A 691 8.90 24.30 19.47
N ASP A 692 9.26 24.49 20.73
CA ASP A 692 8.56 23.90 21.89
C ASP A 692 7.73 24.93 22.65
N VAL A 693 8.13 26.20 22.56
CA VAL A 693 7.42 27.36 23.08
C VAL A 693 7.54 28.47 22.04
N CYS A 694 6.47 29.16 21.75
CA CYS A 694 6.49 30.26 20.79
C CYS A 694 7.39 31.40 21.27
N PRO A 695 8.47 31.78 20.56
CA PRO A 695 9.35 32.85 20.98
C PRO A 695 8.68 34.22 20.90
N LYS A 696 7.60 34.36 20.11
CA LYS A 696 6.90 35.64 19.91
C LYS A 696 5.87 35.94 20.99
N CYS A 697 5.11 34.96 21.47
CA CYS A 697 4.03 35.16 22.43
C CYS A 697 4.09 34.27 23.68
N GLY A 698 5.09 33.40 23.80
CA GLY A 698 5.26 32.50 24.93
C GLY A 698 4.26 31.33 24.99
N SER A 699 3.42 31.16 23.97
CA SER A 699 2.43 30.08 23.94
C SER A 699 3.07 28.70 23.73
N LYS A 700 2.48 27.69 24.37
CA LYS A 700 2.76 26.26 24.15
C LYS A 700 1.70 25.60 23.25
N ASN A 701 0.72 26.36 22.74
CA ASN A 701 -0.32 25.88 21.84
C ASN A 701 0.24 25.83 20.41
N LEU A 702 0.82 24.72 20.04
CA LEU A 702 1.60 24.55 18.81
C LEU A 702 1.03 23.45 17.93
N THR A 703 1.02 23.66 16.61
CA THR A 703 0.90 22.60 15.60
C THR A 703 2.29 22.32 15.04
N LYS A 704 2.73 21.07 15.10
CA LYS A 704 3.97 20.62 14.46
C LYS A 704 3.63 19.79 13.22
N ILE A 705 4.47 19.89 12.20
CA ILE A 705 4.38 19.07 10.99
C ILE A 705 5.73 18.38 10.83
N ASP A 706 5.71 17.07 10.90
CA ASP A 706 6.88 16.23 10.73
C ASP A 706 6.65 15.25 9.58
N ARG A 707 7.73 14.74 9.01
CA ARG A 707 7.67 13.70 8.01
C ARG A 707 7.62 12.34 8.70
N MET A 708 6.58 11.59 8.37
CA MET A 708 6.41 10.22 8.80
C MET A 708 6.47 9.31 7.58
N ASN A 709 7.57 8.60 7.43
CA ASN A 709 7.76 7.52 6.45
C ASN A 709 7.45 7.83 4.97
N GLY A 710 7.32 9.06 4.57
CA GLY A 710 7.03 9.45 3.19
C GLY A 710 5.80 10.33 3.03
N TYR A 711 4.97 10.43 4.07
CA TYR A 711 3.93 11.44 4.20
C TYR A 711 4.28 12.44 5.30
N LEU A 712 3.60 13.58 5.31
CA LEU A 712 3.64 14.53 6.41
C LEU A 712 2.51 14.23 7.39
N SER A 713 2.72 14.52 8.66
CA SER A 713 1.73 14.36 9.71
C SER A 713 1.65 15.58 10.61
N TYR A 714 0.45 15.88 11.10
CA TYR A 714 0.24 16.89 12.13
C TYR A 714 0.36 16.28 13.53
N SER A 715 1.03 17.01 14.42
CA SER A 715 0.85 16.84 15.86
C SER A 715 0.48 18.17 16.50
N ARG A 716 -0.49 18.15 17.42
CA ARG A 716 -0.92 19.32 18.17
C ARG A 716 -0.48 19.18 19.61
N VAL A 717 0.20 20.20 20.11
CA VAL A 717 0.61 20.30 21.51
C VAL A 717 -0.23 21.41 22.15
N HIS A 718 -1.07 21.06 23.09
CA HIS A 718 -1.91 22.00 23.84
C HIS A 718 -1.39 22.10 25.28
N GLY A 719 -0.66 23.18 25.59
CA GLY A 719 -0.11 23.43 26.91
C GLY A 719 0.86 22.33 27.36
N ASP A 720 0.68 21.80 28.56
CA ASP A 720 1.51 20.70 29.10
C ASP A 720 1.04 19.29 28.67
N THR A 721 -0.06 19.22 27.91
CA THR A 721 -0.59 17.96 27.38
C THR A 721 0.05 17.69 26.01
N LEU A 722 1.08 16.87 26.00
CA LEU A 722 1.57 16.27 24.76
C LEU A 722 0.41 15.52 24.09
N SER A 723 0.15 15.81 22.84
CA SER A 723 -0.70 14.94 22.04
C SER A 723 -0.11 13.53 22.10
N LEU A 724 -0.92 12.54 22.42
CA LEU A 724 -0.50 11.15 22.60
C LEU A 724 0.16 10.54 21.33
N ILE A 725 0.08 11.21 20.21
CA ILE A 725 0.75 10.89 18.94
C ILE A 725 2.28 10.95 19.10
N HIS A 726 2.81 11.84 19.93
CA HIS A 726 4.27 11.95 20.17
C HIS A 726 4.85 10.83 21.06
N ILE A 727 4.02 10.11 21.80
CA ILE A 727 4.50 9.05 22.71
C ILE A 727 4.63 7.71 21.99
N SER A 728 3.94 7.50 20.88
CA SER A 728 3.90 6.24 20.15
C SER A 728 4.79 6.18 18.91
N GLU A 729 5.40 7.30 18.49
CA GLU A 729 6.16 7.35 17.26
C GLU A 729 7.53 7.98 17.44
N PRO A 730 8.57 7.27 17.06
CA PRO A 730 9.86 7.88 16.84
C PRO A 730 9.77 8.76 15.60
N THR A 731 9.57 10.05 15.80
CA THR A 731 9.55 11.09 14.77
C THR A 731 10.94 11.41 14.23
N ARG A 732 11.82 10.43 14.15
CA ARG A 732 13.18 10.67 13.71
C ARG A 732 13.65 9.64 12.68
#